data_40626e15460ff1aa266b8f31b76030cb
#
_entry.id   40626e15460ff1aa266b8f31b76030cb
#
_cell.length_a   1.000
_cell.length_b   1.000
_cell.length_c   1.000
_cell.angle_alpha   90.00
_cell.angle_beta   90.00
_cell.angle_gamma   90.00
#
_symmetry.space_group_name_H-M   'P 1'
#
loop_
_entity.id
_entity.type
_entity.pdbx_description
1 polymer ?
#
loop_
_entity_poly.entity_id
_entity_poly.type
_entity_poly.pdbx_seq_one_letter_code
_entity_poly.pdbx_strand_id
1 'polypeptide(L)'
;MKRLTLLSLLLLFVYAAYSQHGPLQKNNIPLFGAQIFIEPGQSPELIDSWFQTLHDNGMNACRIRMFESYMLQADGTWDFTLFDYAFHAATRHNIKIYATFFPATEKTDIGGWKFPVDEAQKDKFARFIQALVTHYKDSPALYGWVLINEPGIDALPDTPFIRDSYADWKQENPSKEYKSNGYPVLMDTQKQKFQTDINTSFLRWIADEIRKYDTSHDVHVNNHAIFQNYGQYDFPAWRTFLTSLGGSAHAAWHFGYFDRQQYALAMLANAEIIRSGAGNLPWFMTELQGGNNTYSGLNAMCPTPEEIVQWLWITLGCESKGSIFWMLNPRSSGIEAGEWTMIDFQGKPTERLVAGKEVSQAVTANAALFREPHIIPSGIDVVYFNESLWAESLMAIKDDRYPGRQPGAVIKSPVACLRALTERGLNAGLKNINEYDFTQHDYSGKSIIIANQISIPAKYRESLETFVARGGTLLVEGLTAFFDEDLHNTMNTGFTFEKLFGGNISEFILKDNLFDVKANGHTLPTHLWYGHIAGQQDAVGVHTFGKGQVIWLPSTVALGAFVSGDYRPLSDYLVSVLPHSTSAISFDKHYSNMLMRTLKAGKETLVICINKSERQENVLLNNLPETKNRKIIYANTGCNITGDKLMMSPEGVLVVQL
;
A
#
# COMPACT_ATOMS: atom_id res chain seq x y z
N MET A 1 23.10 -7.31 -39.81
CA MET A 1 23.07 -6.60 -38.53
C MET A 1 22.17 -5.35 -38.51
N LYS A 2 22.05 -4.52 -39.55
CA LYS A 2 21.19 -3.31 -39.55
C LYS A 2 19.67 -3.55 -39.67
N ARG A 3 19.19 -4.73 -40.04
CA ARG A 3 17.75 -5.04 -40.11
C ARG A 3 17.16 -5.62 -38.83
N LEU A 4 17.96 -6.21 -37.95
CA LEU A 4 17.49 -6.70 -36.66
C LEU A 4 17.28 -5.56 -35.62
N THR A 5 18.11 -4.50 -35.72
CA THR A 5 18.00 -3.35 -34.81
C THR A 5 16.76 -2.48 -35.08
N LEU A 6 16.26 -2.47 -36.33
CA LEU A 6 15.04 -1.72 -36.66
C LEU A 6 13.76 -2.46 -36.22
N LEU A 7 13.78 -3.80 -36.24
CA LEU A 7 12.65 -4.62 -35.78
C LEU A 7 12.51 -4.59 -34.25
N SER A 8 13.62 -4.58 -33.53
CA SER A 8 13.63 -4.44 -32.06
C SER A 8 13.22 -3.04 -31.59
N LEU A 9 13.55 -1.99 -32.34
CA LEU A 9 13.05 -0.63 -32.05
C LEU A 9 11.57 -0.48 -32.37
N LEU A 10 11.06 -1.10 -33.46
CA LEU A 10 9.62 -1.09 -33.76
C LEU A 10 8.81 -1.91 -32.75
N LEU A 11 9.33 -3.04 -32.26
CA LEU A 11 8.72 -3.83 -31.19
C LEU A 11 8.72 -3.07 -29.86
N LEU A 12 9.78 -2.34 -29.50
CA LEU A 12 9.82 -1.47 -28.33
C LEU A 12 8.81 -0.31 -28.43
N PHE A 13 8.60 0.28 -29.61
CA PHE A 13 7.58 1.33 -29.81
C PHE A 13 6.15 0.79 -29.81
N VAL A 14 5.90 -0.42 -30.28
CA VAL A 14 4.58 -1.07 -30.19
C VAL A 14 4.26 -1.46 -28.75
N TYR A 15 5.24 -1.92 -27.96
CA TYR A 15 5.05 -2.21 -26.53
C TYR A 15 4.79 -0.95 -25.67
N ALA A 16 5.40 0.19 -26.00
CA ALA A 16 5.17 1.44 -25.28
C ALA A 16 3.78 2.06 -25.54
N ALA A 17 3.09 1.68 -26.60
CA ALA A 17 1.78 2.23 -26.96
C ALA A 17 0.57 1.51 -26.34
N TYR A 18 0.76 0.31 -25.78
CA TYR A 18 -0.36 -0.50 -25.25
C TYR A 18 -0.69 -0.26 -23.77
N SER A 19 0.09 0.53 -23.04
CA SER A 19 0.04 0.51 -21.57
C SER A 19 -0.81 1.58 -20.88
N GLN A 20 -1.57 2.46 -21.55
CA GLN A 20 -2.00 3.68 -20.84
C GLN A 20 -3.48 4.09 -20.90
N HIS A 21 -4.40 3.35 -21.47
CA HIS A 21 -5.77 3.86 -21.60
C HIS A 21 -6.85 2.84 -21.23
N GLY A 22 -7.05 2.62 -19.92
CA GLY A 22 -8.31 2.08 -19.40
C GLY A 22 -9.34 3.19 -19.17
N PRO A 23 -10.61 2.87 -18.91
CA PRO A 23 -11.67 3.85 -18.65
C PRO A 23 -11.46 4.62 -17.34
N LEU A 24 -10.75 4.07 -16.35
CA LEU A 24 -10.41 4.80 -15.13
C LEU A 24 -9.21 5.72 -15.37
N GLN A 25 -9.41 7.00 -15.12
CA GLN A 25 -8.39 8.04 -15.28
C GLN A 25 -8.20 8.82 -13.97
N LYS A 26 -7.03 9.44 -13.77
CA LYS A 26 -6.75 10.28 -12.60
C LYS A 26 -7.73 11.45 -12.42
N ASN A 27 -8.33 11.93 -13.49
CA ASN A 27 -9.30 13.02 -13.48
C ASN A 27 -10.76 12.56 -13.33
N ASN A 28 -11.00 11.27 -13.10
CA ASN A 28 -12.35 10.80 -12.79
C ASN A 28 -12.76 11.16 -11.36
N ILE A 29 -14.08 11.28 -11.15
CA ILE A 29 -14.65 11.29 -9.81
C ILE A 29 -14.43 9.92 -9.19
N PRO A 30 -14.06 9.84 -7.89
CA PRO A 30 -13.87 8.56 -7.22
C PRO A 30 -15.08 7.62 -7.31
N LEU A 31 -14.80 6.33 -7.46
CA LEU A 31 -15.78 5.26 -7.47
C LEU A 31 -16.04 4.78 -6.02
N PHE A 32 -17.30 4.51 -5.71
CA PHE A 32 -17.69 3.89 -4.44
C PHE A 32 -18.50 2.64 -4.73
N GLY A 33 -18.22 1.56 -4.01
CA GLY A 33 -18.91 0.31 -4.26
C GLY A 33 -18.68 -0.76 -3.20
N ALA A 34 -19.29 -1.90 -3.44
CA ALA A 34 -19.02 -3.11 -2.68
C ALA A 34 -18.98 -4.32 -3.63
N GLN A 35 -18.27 -5.36 -3.21
CA GLN A 35 -18.32 -6.62 -3.92
C GLN A 35 -19.68 -7.30 -3.70
N ILE A 36 -20.22 -7.87 -4.77
CA ILE A 36 -21.37 -8.75 -4.71
C ILE A 36 -20.84 -10.17 -4.89
N PHE A 37 -21.11 -11.03 -3.92
CA PHE A 37 -20.71 -12.42 -3.98
C PHE A 37 -21.80 -13.25 -4.68
N ILE A 38 -21.49 -13.70 -5.89
CA ILE A 38 -22.39 -14.49 -6.73
C ILE A 38 -22.12 -15.98 -6.53
N GLU A 39 -23.16 -16.75 -6.24
CA GLU A 39 -23.09 -18.18 -5.97
C GLU A 39 -24.15 -18.94 -6.77
N PRO A 40 -23.89 -20.21 -7.16
CA PRO A 40 -24.88 -21.06 -7.81
C PRO A 40 -26.17 -21.18 -6.97
N GLY A 41 -27.32 -21.16 -7.65
CA GLY A 41 -28.64 -21.24 -7.01
C GLY A 41 -29.26 -19.89 -6.62
N GLN A 42 -28.56 -18.79 -6.75
CA GLN A 42 -29.13 -17.44 -6.56
C GLN A 42 -30.04 -17.08 -7.73
N SER A 43 -31.22 -16.49 -7.43
CA SER A 43 -32.16 -16.09 -8.49
C SER A 43 -31.78 -14.76 -9.12
N PRO A 44 -32.21 -14.49 -10.38
CA PRO A 44 -32.02 -13.20 -11.03
C PRO A 44 -32.56 -12.01 -10.21
N GLU A 45 -33.72 -12.20 -9.54
CA GLU A 45 -34.36 -11.18 -8.73
C GLU A 45 -33.54 -10.84 -7.49
N LEU A 46 -32.96 -11.86 -6.85
CA LEU A 46 -32.08 -11.67 -5.70
C LEU A 46 -30.83 -10.91 -6.10
N ILE A 47 -30.18 -11.33 -7.20
CA ILE A 47 -29.00 -10.63 -7.72
C ILE A 47 -29.34 -9.18 -8.07
N ASP A 48 -30.45 -8.94 -8.76
CA ASP A 48 -30.91 -7.59 -9.13
C ASP A 48 -31.13 -6.70 -7.89
N SER A 49 -31.69 -7.26 -6.82
CA SER A 49 -31.95 -6.53 -5.57
C SER A 49 -30.65 -6.02 -4.92
N TRP A 50 -29.53 -6.72 -5.05
CA TRP A 50 -28.24 -6.26 -4.53
C TRP A 50 -27.67 -5.08 -5.34
N PHE A 51 -27.81 -5.11 -6.68
CA PHE A 51 -27.41 -3.97 -7.51
C PHE A 51 -28.29 -2.76 -7.28
N GLN A 52 -29.61 -2.96 -7.08
CA GLN A 52 -30.51 -1.89 -6.64
C GLN A 52 -30.07 -1.32 -5.28
N THR A 53 -29.69 -2.17 -4.32
CA THR A 53 -29.20 -1.72 -3.01
C THR A 53 -27.92 -0.89 -3.13
N LEU A 54 -26.96 -1.27 -3.98
CA LEU A 54 -25.80 -0.44 -4.27
C LEU A 54 -26.19 0.93 -4.81
N HIS A 55 -27.05 0.95 -5.84
CA HIS A 55 -27.53 2.19 -6.47
C HIS A 55 -28.20 3.12 -5.46
N ASP A 56 -29.15 2.61 -4.64
CA ASP A 56 -29.91 3.38 -3.67
C ASP A 56 -29.03 3.94 -2.53
N ASN A 57 -27.88 3.34 -2.32
CA ASN A 57 -26.89 3.81 -1.36
C ASN A 57 -25.75 4.62 -2.01
N GLY A 58 -25.97 5.16 -3.23
CA GLY A 58 -25.03 6.07 -3.87
C GLY A 58 -23.72 5.41 -4.31
N MET A 59 -23.69 4.08 -4.41
CA MET A 59 -22.59 3.33 -4.97
C MET A 59 -22.71 3.26 -6.49
N ASN A 60 -21.57 3.24 -7.19
CA ASN A 60 -21.52 3.25 -8.65
C ASN A 60 -20.53 2.22 -9.24
N ALA A 61 -19.93 1.42 -8.38
CA ALA A 61 -19.01 0.36 -8.76
C ALA A 61 -19.28 -0.93 -7.98
N CYS A 62 -18.93 -2.05 -8.60
CA CYS A 62 -18.99 -3.37 -8.00
C CYS A 62 -17.79 -4.18 -8.46
N ARG A 63 -17.28 -5.06 -7.62
CA ARG A 63 -16.34 -6.09 -8.02
C ARG A 63 -17.02 -7.44 -7.90
N ILE A 64 -16.77 -8.32 -8.88
CA ILE A 64 -17.32 -9.68 -8.90
C ILE A 64 -16.19 -10.68 -9.06
N ARG A 65 -16.21 -11.74 -8.25
CA ARG A 65 -15.30 -12.87 -8.35
C ARG A 65 -15.86 -13.86 -9.37
N MET A 66 -15.22 -13.98 -10.54
CA MET A 66 -15.65 -14.83 -11.65
C MET A 66 -15.03 -16.22 -11.48
N PHE A 67 -15.70 -17.08 -10.74
CA PHE A 67 -15.19 -18.43 -10.48
C PHE A 67 -15.31 -19.32 -11.72
N GLU A 68 -14.18 -19.82 -12.24
CA GLU A 68 -14.14 -20.78 -13.34
C GLU A 68 -15.03 -21.99 -13.07
N SER A 69 -15.00 -22.49 -11.83
CA SER A 69 -15.77 -23.68 -11.41
C SER A 69 -17.30 -23.48 -11.43
N TYR A 70 -17.79 -22.24 -11.50
CA TYR A 70 -19.23 -21.95 -11.60
C TYR A 70 -19.70 -21.84 -13.06
N MET A 71 -18.77 -21.80 -14.01
CA MET A 71 -19.06 -21.60 -15.44
C MET A 71 -18.66 -22.78 -16.31
N LEU A 72 -17.54 -23.44 -16.00
CA LEU A 72 -17.05 -24.58 -16.79
C LEU A 72 -17.86 -25.83 -16.48
N GLN A 73 -18.57 -26.35 -17.49
CA GLN A 73 -19.37 -27.57 -17.37
C GLN A 73 -18.50 -28.83 -17.55
N ALA A 74 -19.02 -29.97 -17.13
CA ALA A 74 -18.33 -31.28 -17.20
C ALA A 74 -17.98 -31.71 -18.63
N ASP A 75 -18.74 -31.26 -19.63
CA ASP A 75 -18.51 -31.52 -21.05
C ASP A 75 -17.52 -30.55 -21.70
N GLY A 76 -16.98 -29.61 -20.92
CA GLY A 76 -16.03 -28.59 -21.38
C GLY A 76 -16.68 -27.35 -22.01
N THR A 77 -17.99 -27.23 -22.00
CA THR A 77 -18.71 -26.02 -22.42
C THR A 77 -18.76 -24.97 -21.31
N TRP A 78 -19.04 -23.72 -21.68
CA TRP A 78 -19.17 -22.61 -20.73
C TRP A 78 -20.63 -22.22 -20.55
N ASP A 79 -21.09 -22.12 -19.31
CA ASP A 79 -22.37 -21.55 -18.93
C ASP A 79 -22.16 -20.24 -18.16
N PHE A 80 -22.45 -19.12 -18.78
CA PHE A 80 -22.33 -17.79 -18.19
C PHE A 80 -23.62 -17.28 -17.55
N THR A 81 -24.73 -18.03 -17.62
CA THR A 81 -26.07 -17.59 -17.22
C THR A 81 -26.11 -16.93 -15.84
N LEU A 82 -25.42 -17.51 -14.85
CA LEU A 82 -25.38 -16.98 -13.49
C LEU A 82 -24.78 -15.57 -13.43
N PHE A 83 -23.67 -15.36 -14.12
CA PHE A 83 -22.99 -14.05 -14.15
C PHE A 83 -23.66 -13.08 -15.12
N ASP A 84 -24.33 -13.55 -16.17
CA ASP A 84 -25.13 -12.72 -17.08
C ASP A 84 -26.23 -11.98 -16.30
N TYR A 85 -26.85 -12.61 -15.31
CA TYR A 85 -27.81 -11.94 -14.42
C TYR A 85 -27.17 -10.73 -13.72
N ALA A 86 -25.94 -10.88 -13.21
CA ALA A 86 -25.22 -9.80 -12.54
C ALA A 86 -24.86 -8.65 -13.52
N PHE A 87 -24.36 -8.96 -14.72
CA PHE A 87 -24.02 -7.93 -15.72
C PHE A 87 -25.26 -7.20 -16.24
N HIS A 88 -26.38 -7.90 -16.44
CA HIS A 88 -27.66 -7.27 -16.79
C HIS A 88 -28.19 -6.38 -15.66
N ALA A 89 -28.13 -6.82 -14.42
CA ALA A 89 -28.53 -6.01 -13.26
C ALA A 89 -27.63 -4.77 -13.12
N ALA A 90 -26.31 -4.92 -13.22
CA ALA A 90 -25.37 -3.81 -13.19
C ALA A 90 -25.67 -2.76 -14.28
N THR A 91 -26.00 -3.20 -15.49
CA THR A 91 -26.40 -2.31 -16.59
C THR A 91 -27.66 -1.54 -16.25
N ARG A 92 -28.71 -2.22 -15.74
CA ARG A 92 -29.98 -1.56 -15.34
C ARG A 92 -29.77 -0.50 -14.26
N HIS A 93 -28.91 -0.77 -13.30
CA HIS A 93 -28.67 0.10 -12.13
C HIS A 93 -27.49 1.05 -12.33
N ASN A 94 -26.87 1.08 -13.53
CA ASN A 94 -25.71 1.92 -13.87
C ASN A 94 -24.51 1.72 -12.91
N ILE A 95 -24.22 0.46 -12.59
CA ILE A 95 -23.08 0.04 -11.76
C ILE A 95 -21.96 -0.48 -12.66
N LYS A 96 -20.75 -0.01 -12.44
CA LYS A 96 -19.54 -0.42 -13.15
C LYS A 96 -18.98 -1.70 -12.52
N ILE A 97 -18.66 -2.71 -13.34
CA ILE A 97 -18.11 -3.99 -12.86
C ILE A 97 -16.61 -4.06 -13.10
N TYR A 98 -15.86 -4.38 -12.05
CA TYR A 98 -14.52 -4.97 -12.12
C TYR A 98 -14.64 -6.49 -11.97
N ALA A 99 -14.39 -7.22 -13.04
CA ALA A 99 -14.47 -8.68 -13.10
C ALA A 99 -13.13 -9.31 -12.75
N THR A 100 -13.08 -10.12 -11.69
CA THR A 100 -11.85 -10.75 -11.19
C THR A 100 -11.77 -12.19 -11.66
N PHE A 101 -10.65 -12.59 -12.26
CA PHE A 101 -10.41 -13.99 -12.61
C PHE A 101 -10.17 -14.84 -11.37
N PHE A 102 -10.94 -15.92 -11.26
CA PHE A 102 -10.80 -16.95 -10.23
C PHE A 102 -10.67 -18.32 -10.90
N PRO A 103 -9.44 -18.69 -11.35
CA PRO A 103 -9.19 -19.98 -11.98
C PRO A 103 -9.40 -21.11 -10.96
N ALA A 104 -9.86 -22.27 -11.43
CA ALA A 104 -10.06 -23.45 -10.59
C ALA A 104 -8.70 -24.07 -10.22
N THR A 105 -8.14 -23.64 -9.10
CA THR A 105 -6.92 -24.16 -8.48
C THR A 105 -7.25 -24.71 -7.09
N GLU A 106 -6.31 -25.38 -6.42
CA GLU A 106 -6.50 -25.88 -5.05
C GLU A 106 -6.75 -24.74 -4.04
N LYS A 107 -6.27 -23.52 -4.34
CA LYS A 107 -6.34 -22.33 -3.48
C LYS A 107 -7.19 -21.22 -4.09
N THR A 108 -8.27 -21.59 -4.76
CA THR A 108 -9.11 -20.64 -5.50
C THR A 108 -9.78 -19.59 -4.61
N ASP A 109 -10.19 -19.96 -3.41
CA ASP A 109 -11.04 -19.11 -2.57
C ASP A 109 -10.21 -18.09 -1.76
N ILE A 110 -9.51 -18.55 -0.74
CA ILE A 110 -8.75 -17.69 0.19
C ILE A 110 -7.32 -18.19 0.31
N GLY A 111 -6.39 -17.25 0.22
CA GLY A 111 -4.97 -17.52 0.39
C GLY A 111 -4.36 -18.37 -0.73
N GLY A 112 -3.10 -18.68 -0.57
CA GLY A 112 -2.38 -19.63 -1.38
C GLY A 112 -1.94 -19.16 -2.76
N TRP A 113 -1.14 -20.01 -3.38
CA TRP A 113 -0.66 -19.83 -4.73
C TRP A 113 -1.79 -20.02 -5.75
N LYS A 114 -2.11 -18.98 -6.51
CA LYS A 114 -3.23 -18.95 -7.45
C LYS A 114 -2.79 -18.98 -8.91
N PHE A 115 -1.50 -18.96 -9.18
CA PHE A 115 -0.94 -19.05 -10.51
C PHE A 115 -0.77 -20.50 -10.95
N PRO A 116 -0.63 -20.76 -12.26
CA PRO A 116 -0.35 -22.10 -12.77
C PRO A 116 0.89 -22.74 -12.15
N VAL A 117 0.85 -24.05 -11.93
CA VAL A 117 1.97 -24.86 -11.41
C VAL A 117 2.54 -25.82 -12.46
N ASP A 118 1.96 -25.81 -13.67
CA ASP A 118 2.43 -26.50 -14.86
C ASP A 118 1.85 -25.90 -16.14
N GLU A 119 2.33 -26.31 -17.30
CA GLU A 119 1.86 -25.80 -18.60
C GLU A 119 0.41 -26.16 -18.89
N ALA A 120 -0.09 -27.32 -18.41
CA ALA A 120 -1.49 -27.70 -18.65
C ALA A 120 -2.46 -26.78 -17.90
N GLN A 121 -2.14 -26.39 -16.67
CA GLN A 121 -2.91 -25.39 -15.92
C GLN A 121 -2.80 -24.01 -16.57
N LYS A 122 -1.64 -23.65 -17.09
CA LYS A 122 -1.45 -22.39 -17.81
C LYS A 122 -2.32 -22.32 -19.07
N ASP A 123 -2.34 -23.38 -19.87
CA ASP A 123 -3.22 -23.49 -21.04
C ASP A 123 -4.71 -23.46 -20.65
N LYS A 124 -5.08 -24.12 -19.55
CA LYS A 124 -6.44 -24.10 -19.01
C LYS A 124 -6.84 -22.68 -18.62
N PHE A 125 -5.98 -21.97 -17.91
CA PHE A 125 -6.26 -20.58 -17.51
C PHE A 125 -6.32 -19.64 -18.72
N ALA A 126 -5.48 -19.84 -19.76
CA ALA A 126 -5.58 -19.06 -21.00
C ALA A 126 -6.95 -19.26 -21.70
N ARG A 127 -7.48 -20.50 -21.75
CA ARG A 127 -8.83 -20.78 -22.29
C ARG A 127 -9.93 -20.11 -21.46
N PHE A 128 -9.80 -20.10 -20.13
CA PHE A 128 -10.73 -19.40 -19.25
C PHE A 128 -10.72 -17.89 -19.51
N ILE A 129 -9.54 -17.27 -19.62
CA ILE A 129 -9.40 -15.84 -19.98
C ILE A 129 -10.07 -15.58 -21.31
N GLN A 130 -9.78 -16.38 -22.35
CA GLN A 130 -10.39 -16.23 -23.68
C GLN A 130 -11.90 -16.27 -23.61
N ALA A 131 -12.47 -17.29 -22.95
CA ALA A 131 -13.91 -17.48 -22.85
C ALA A 131 -14.59 -16.29 -22.17
N LEU A 132 -14.08 -15.90 -20.98
CA LEU A 132 -14.65 -14.84 -20.16
C LEU A 132 -14.54 -13.48 -20.85
N VAL A 133 -13.36 -13.13 -21.36
CA VAL A 133 -13.12 -11.83 -22.01
C VAL A 133 -13.95 -11.71 -23.27
N THR A 134 -14.01 -12.76 -24.10
CA THR A 134 -14.79 -12.72 -25.33
C THR A 134 -16.29 -12.55 -25.06
N HIS A 135 -16.79 -13.13 -23.96
CA HIS A 135 -18.21 -13.05 -23.60
C HIS A 135 -18.61 -11.66 -23.08
N TYR A 136 -17.76 -11.04 -22.20
CA TYR A 136 -18.15 -9.82 -21.48
C TYR A 136 -17.55 -8.51 -22.00
N LYS A 137 -16.55 -8.52 -22.89
CA LYS A 137 -15.86 -7.30 -23.35
C LYS A 137 -16.78 -6.22 -23.94
N ASP A 138 -17.92 -6.62 -24.49
CA ASP A 138 -18.89 -5.71 -25.10
C ASP A 138 -20.04 -5.33 -24.14
N SER A 139 -19.99 -5.79 -22.87
CA SER A 139 -20.99 -5.43 -21.87
C SER A 139 -20.82 -3.99 -21.40
N PRO A 140 -21.89 -3.16 -21.42
CA PRO A 140 -21.81 -1.77 -20.97
C PRO A 140 -21.52 -1.61 -19.49
N ALA A 141 -21.71 -2.66 -18.68
CA ALA A 141 -21.39 -2.66 -17.27
C ALA A 141 -19.91 -2.96 -16.99
N LEU A 142 -19.19 -3.63 -17.92
CA LEU A 142 -17.79 -3.94 -17.71
C LEU A 142 -16.95 -2.65 -17.67
N TYR A 143 -16.12 -2.52 -16.65
CA TYR A 143 -15.21 -1.39 -16.50
C TYR A 143 -13.74 -1.83 -16.47
N GLY A 144 -13.46 -3.01 -15.94
CA GLY A 144 -12.11 -3.54 -15.90
C GLY A 144 -12.01 -5.00 -15.51
N TRP A 145 -10.86 -5.55 -15.78
CA TRP A 145 -10.44 -6.90 -15.45
C TRP A 145 -9.47 -6.86 -14.27
N VAL A 146 -9.75 -7.61 -13.22
CA VAL A 146 -8.79 -7.83 -12.14
C VAL A 146 -8.09 -9.15 -12.42
N LEU A 147 -6.76 -9.08 -12.63
CA LEU A 147 -5.95 -10.20 -13.14
C LEU A 147 -6.09 -11.47 -12.31
N ILE A 148 -6.00 -11.32 -11.00
CA ILE A 148 -6.18 -12.36 -10.01
C ILE A 148 -6.41 -11.69 -8.64
N ASN A 149 -7.02 -12.41 -7.70
CA ASN A 149 -7.22 -11.87 -6.36
C ASN A 149 -5.97 -12.01 -5.51
N GLU A 150 -5.43 -10.89 -5.03
CA GLU A 150 -4.41 -10.85 -3.98
C GLU A 150 -3.24 -11.83 -4.20
N PRO A 151 -2.39 -11.61 -5.22
CA PRO A 151 -1.24 -12.47 -5.52
C PRO A 151 -0.15 -12.36 -4.44
N GLY A 152 0.71 -13.38 -4.37
CA GLY A 152 1.99 -13.27 -3.67
C GLY A 152 1.96 -13.55 -2.16
N ILE A 153 1.00 -14.29 -1.65
CA ILE A 153 0.80 -14.51 -0.20
C ILE A 153 1.44 -15.76 0.38
N ASP A 154 1.79 -16.73 -0.45
CA ASP A 154 2.29 -18.03 0.03
C ASP A 154 3.69 -18.36 -0.46
N ALA A 155 4.25 -19.38 0.16
CA ALA A 155 5.48 -20.00 -0.31
C ALA A 155 5.31 -20.54 -1.74
N LEU A 156 6.38 -20.51 -2.52
CA LEU A 156 6.40 -21.11 -3.85
C LEU A 156 6.05 -22.59 -3.80
N PRO A 157 5.16 -23.08 -4.69
CA PRO A 157 4.87 -24.51 -4.79
C PRO A 157 6.12 -25.32 -5.16
N ASP A 158 6.29 -26.48 -4.55
CA ASP A 158 7.39 -27.39 -4.89
C ASP A 158 7.00 -28.34 -6.04
N THR A 159 6.90 -27.79 -7.25
CA THR A 159 6.64 -28.54 -8.48
C THR A 159 7.85 -28.53 -9.40
N PRO A 160 7.98 -29.51 -10.34
CA PRO A 160 9.03 -29.46 -11.36
C PRO A 160 9.04 -28.14 -12.13
N PHE A 161 7.88 -27.67 -12.55
CA PHE A 161 7.72 -26.41 -13.29
C PHE A 161 8.31 -25.20 -12.55
N ILE A 162 8.02 -25.06 -11.24
CA ILE A 162 8.55 -23.96 -10.42
C ILE A 162 10.05 -24.14 -10.14
N ARG A 163 10.52 -25.40 -9.91
CA ARG A 163 11.94 -25.67 -9.71
C ARG A 163 12.77 -25.36 -10.95
N ASP A 164 12.29 -25.75 -12.13
CA ASP A 164 12.95 -25.48 -13.42
C ASP A 164 12.98 -23.97 -13.70
N SER A 165 11.85 -23.28 -13.51
CA SER A 165 11.77 -21.82 -13.61
C SER A 165 12.75 -21.11 -12.68
N TYR A 166 12.94 -21.60 -11.44
CA TYR A 166 13.91 -21.04 -10.51
C TYR A 166 15.36 -21.33 -10.95
N ALA A 167 15.63 -22.53 -11.49
CA ALA A 167 16.95 -22.89 -11.99
C ALA A 167 17.35 -22.01 -13.19
N ASP A 168 16.44 -21.77 -14.12
CA ASP A 168 16.66 -20.88 -15.26
C ASP A 168 16.86 -19.42 -14.81
N TRP A 169 16.00 -18.94 -13.91
CA TRP A 169 16.11 -17.60 -13.35
C TRP A 169 17.47 -17.36 -12.65
N LYS A 170 17.99 -18.37 -11.92
CA LYS A 170 19.31 -18.28 -11.26
C LYS A 170 20.47 -18.15 -12.24
N GLN A 171 20.36 -18.67 -13.46
CA GLN A 171 21.41 -18.50 -14.47
C GLN A 171 21.51 -17.03 -14.91
N GLU A 172 20.38 -16.35 -15.00
CA GLU A 172 20.30 -14.93 -15.35
C GLU A 172 20.60 -14.00 -14.17
N ASN A 173 20.37 -14.48 -12.93
CA ASN A 173 20.50 -13.74 -11.68
C ASN A 173 21.50 -14.43 -10.73
N PRO A 174 22.79 -14.52 -11.08
CA PRO A 174 23.77 -15.19 -10.25
C PRO A 174 23.97 -14.48 -8.91
N SER A 175 24.07 -15.25 -7.83
CA SER A 175 24.43 -14.75 -6.50
C SER A 175 25.89 -15.01 -6.17
N LYS A 176 26.41 -14.32 -5.16
CA LYS A 176 27.73 -14.60 -4.56
C LYS A 176 27.67 -15.81 -3.61
N GLU A 177 26.95 -16.87 -3.99
CA GLU A 177 26.75 -18.04 -3.14
C GLU A 177 28.08 -18.81 -2.96
N TYR A 178 28.49 -18.97 -1.71
CA TYR A 178 29.62 -19.82 -1.34
C TYR A 178 29.14 -21.22 -0.96
N LYS A 179 29.81 -22.27 -1.45
CA LYS A 179 29.40 -23.65 -1.18
C LYS A 179 30.54 -24.44 -0.55
N SER A 180 30.21 -25.32 0.39
CA SER A 180 31.10 -26.37 0.90
C SER A 180 30.47 -27.73 0.66
N ASN A 181 31.17 -28.63 -0.01
CA ASN A 181 30.68 -29.96 -0.36
C ASN A 181 29.32 -29.95 -1.09
N GLY A 182 29.06 -28.93 -1.91
CA GLY A 182 27.79 -28.73 -2.63
C GLY A 182 26.69 -28.06 -1.84
N TYR A 183 26.87 -27.75 -0.56
CA TYR A 183 25.89 -27.06 0.28
C TYR A 183 26.21 -25.57 0.38
N PRO A 184 25.19 -24.68 0.39
CA PRO A 184 25.42 -23.26 0.64
C PRO A 184 25.93 -23.06 2.07
N VAL A 185 26.97 -22.24 2.23
CA VAL A 185 27.51 -21.84 3.54
C VAL A 185 27.04 -20.48 3.98
N LEU A 186 26.36 -19.76 3.09
CA LEU A 186 25.77 -18.44 3.35
C LEU A 186 24.28 -18.47 3.04
N MET A 187 23.54 -17.68 3.81
CA MET A 187 22.14 -17.36 3.55
C MET A 187 22.10 -16.25 2.49
N ASP A 188 21.16 -16.32 1.55
CA ASP A 188 20.91 -15.29 0.55
C ASP A 188 19.39 -15.03 0.38
N THR A 189 19.04 -13.98 -0.38
CA THR A 189 17.66 -13.57 -0.67
C THR A 189 17.16 -14.05 -2.04
N GLN A 190 17.83 -14.99 -2.68
CA GLN A 190 17.53 -15.41 -4.06
C GLN A 190 16.10 -15.94 -4.25
N LYS A 191 15.58 -16.70 -3.29
CA LYS A 191 14.20 -17.21 -3.35
C LYS A 191 13.16 -16.09 -3.25
N GLN A 192 13.41 -15.09 -2.42
CA GLN A 192 12.51 -13.93 -2.25
C GLN A 192 12.50 -13.06 -3.52
N LYS A 193 13.68 -12.83 -4.11
CA LYS A 193 13.81 -12.14 -5.40
C LYS A 193 13.05 -12.90 -6.49
N PHE A 194 13.29 -14.20 -6.62
CA PHE A 194 12.58 -15.04 -7.58
C PHE A 194 11.07 -15.02 -7.38
N GLN A 195 10.59 -15.06 -6.13
CA GLN A 195 9.16 -14.98 -5.84
C GLN A 195 8.54 -13.66 -6.32
N THR A 196 9.25 -12.55 -6.17
CA THR A 196 8.81 -11.25 -6.69
C THR A 196 8.75 -11.24 -8.22
N ASP A 197 9.76 -11.80 -8.86
CA ASP A 197 9.86 -11.82 -10.33
C ASP A 197 8.86 -12.78 -10.96
N ILE A 198 8.65 -13.97 -10.39
CA ILE A 198 7.68 -14.93 -10.92
C ILE A 198 6.25 -14.44 -10.74
N ASN A 199 5.91 -13.79 -9.62
CA ASN A 199 4.63 -13.13 -9.43
C ASN A 199 4.39 -12.08 -10.52
N THR A 200 5.37 -11.22 -10.76
CA THR A 200 5.32 -10.18 -11.80
C THR A 200 5.17 -10.80 -13.19
N SER A 201 5.89 -11.88 -13.48
CA SER A 201 5.83 -12.57 -14.77
C SER A 201 4.46 -13.19 -15.04
N PHE A 202 3.84 -13.83 -14.04
CA PHE A 202 2.49 -14.36 -14.18
C PHE A 202 1.44 -13.27 -14.35
N LEU A 203 1.53 -12.19 -13.58
CA LEU A 203 0.60 -11.06 -13.72
C LEU A 203 0.69 -10.44 -15.11
N ARG A 204 1.90 -10.25 -15.63
CA ARG A 204 2.12 -9.78 -17.00
C ARG A 204 1.52 -10.73 -18.02
N TRP A 205 1.78 -12.04 -17.87
CA TRP A 205 1.22 -13.04 -18.78
C TRP A 205 -0.32 -13.02 -18.80
N ILE A 206 -0.99 -12.89 -17.64
CA ILE A 206 -2.45 -12.78 -17.59
C ILE A 206 -2.91 -11.49 -18.30
N ALA A 207 -2.23 -10.38 -18.08
CA ALA A 207 -2.54 -9.12 -18.75
C ALA A 207 -2.39 -9.23 -20.26
N ASP A 208 -1.31 -9.86 -20.73
CA ASP A 208 -1.06 -10.10 -22.17
C ASP A 208 -2.12 -11.03 -22.77
N GLU A 209 -2.56 -12.07 -22.05
CA GLU A 209 -3.66 -12.95 -22.50
C GLU A 209 -4.98 -12.16 -22.66
N ILE A 210 -5.33 -11.31 -21.68
CA ILE A 210 -6.51 -10.44 -21.76
C ILE A 210 -6.42 -9.52 -23.00
N ARG A 211 -5.26 -8.89 -23.21
CA ARG A 211 -5.04 -7.93 -24.29
C ARG A 211 -5.14 -8.52 -25.70
N LYS A 212 -5.08 -9.84 -25.83
CA LYS A 212 -5.39 -10.52 -27.13
C LYS A 212 -6.85 -10.33 -27.56
N TYR A 213 -7.76 -10.12 -26.62
CA TYR A 213 -9.21 -10.08 -26.87
C TYR A 213 -9.86 -8.75 -26.49
N ASP A 214 -9.27 -7.99 -25.56
CA ASP A 214 -9.78 -6.71 -25.08
C ASP A 214 -8.64 -5.73 -24.80
N THR A 215 -8.64 -4.61 -25.52
CA THR A 215 -7.64 -3.54 -25.41
C THR A 215 -8.21 -2.26 -24.79
N SER A 216 -9.48 -2.24 -24.40
CA SER A 216 -10.22 -1.02 -24.04
C SER A 216 -10.51 -0.89 -22.55
N HIS A 217 -10.69 -2.00 -21.82
CA HIS A 217 -11.04 -1.98 -20.40
C HIS A 217 -9.79 -1.95 -19.51
N ASP A 218 -10.00 -1.54 -18.25
CA ASP A 218 -8.93 -1.54 -17.26
C ASP A 218 -8.33 -2.94 -17.09
N VAL A 219 -7.03 -2.97 -16.87
CA VAL A 219 -6.29 -4.12 -16.36
C VAL A 219 -5.75 -3.73 -14.99
N HIS A 220 -6.20 -4.43 -13.97
CA HIS A 220 -6.08 -4.06 -12.58
C HIS A 220 -5.62 -5.25 -11.72
N VAL A 221 -4.96 -4.98 -10.61
CA VAL A 221 -4.69 -5.99 -9.59
C VAL A 221 -4.63 -5.32 -8.21
N ASN A 222 -5.12 -6.01 -7.19
CA ASN A 222 -4.97 -5.64 -5.79
C ASN A 222 -3.89 -6.51 -5.12
N ASN A 223 -3.10 -5.89 -4.25
CA ASN A 223 -2.17 -6.62 -3.39
C ASN A 223 -2.91 -7.25 -2.20
N HIS A 224 -2.24 -8.17 -1.50
CA HIS A 224 -2.65 -8.70 -0.18
C HIS A 224 -1.80 -8.07 0.92
N ALA A 225 -2.19 -8.20 2.17
CA ALA A 225 -1.46 -7.92 3.42
C ALA A 225 -0.18 -7.06 3.25
N ILE A 226 -0.36 -5.77 2.95
CA ILE A 226 0.73 -4.89 2.50
C ILE A 226 1.92 -4.85 3.46
N PHE A 227 1.70 -4.96 4.77
CA PHE A 227 2.76 -4.89 5.76
C PHE A 227 3.56 -6.18 5.94
N GLN A 228 3.02 -7.32 5.48
CA GLN A 228 3.68 -8.62 5.58
C GLN A 228 4.25 -9.11 4.25
N ASN A 229 3.61 -8.75 3.14
CA ASN A 229 3.90 -9.34 1.84
C ASN A 229 4.46 -8.37 0.80
N TYR A 230 4.57 -7.07 1.09
CA TYR A 230 4.89 -6.11 0.05
C TYR A 230 6.33 -6.24 -0.52
N GLY A 231 7.23 -6.95 0.15
CA GLY A 231 8.49 -7.38 -0.43
C GLY A 231 8.33 -8.28 -1.67
N GLN A 232 7.12 -8.81 -1.93
CA GLN A 232 6.80 -9.63 -3.09
C GLN A 232 6.21 -8.83 -4.26
N TYR A 233 6.10 -7.50 -4.14
CA TYR A 233 5.46 -6.64 -5.14
C TYR A 233 6.48 -5.73 -5.82
N ASP A 234 6.59 -5.84 -7.13
CA ASP A 234 7.37 -4.93 -7.98
C ASP A 234 6.44 -3.96 -8.71
N PHE A 235 5.93 -2.95 -7.98
CA PHE A 235 5.02 -1.95 -8.54
C PHE A 235 5.60 -1.20 -9.75
N PRO A 236 6.89 -0.82 -9.82
CA PRO A 236 7.48 -0.26 -11.03
C PRO A 236 7.32 -1.16 -12.26
N ALA A 237 7.56 -2.46 -12.14
CA ALA A 237 7.35 -3.41 -13.21
C ALA A 237 5.86 -3.61 -13.53
N TRP A 238 4.99 -3.61 -12.53
CA TRP A 238 3.54 -3.75 -12.72
C TRP A 238 2.94 -2.58 -13.51
N ARG A 239 3.41 -1.35 -13.29
CA ARG A 239 2.97 -0.18 -14.08
C ARG A 239 3.17 -0.30 -15.59
N THR A 240 4.03 -1.21 -16.03
CA THR A 240 4.30 -1.40 -17.47
C THR A 240 3.21 -2.17 -18.21
N PHE A 241 2.31 -2.85 -17.50
CA PHE A 241 1.22 -3.63 -18.09
C PHE A 241 -0.16 -3.37 -17.47
N LEU A 242 -0.23 -2.76 -16.29
CA LEU A 242 -1.48 -2.35 -15.66
C LEU A 242 -1.95 -0.97 -16.19
N THR A 243 -3.26 -0.71 -16.09
CA THR A 243 -3.85 0.62 -16.33
C THR A 243 -4.29 1.29 -15.04
N SER A 244 -4.48 0.52 -13.97
CA SER A 244 -4.75 1.00 -12.61
C SER A 244 -4.19 0.04 -11.58
N LEU A 245 -3.85 0.55 -10.39
CA LEU A 245 -3.35 -0.26 -9.27
C LEU A 245 -4.36 -0.28 -8.15
N GLY A 246 -4.50 -1.44 -7.50
CA GLY A 246 -5.38 -1.63 -6.36
C GLY A 246 -4.66 -1.95 -5.05
N GLY A 247 -5.39 -1.79 -3.97
CA GLY A 247 -4.98 -2.20 -2.64
C GLY A 247 -6.07 -2.99 -1.94
N SER A 248 -5.66 -3.83 -0.99
CA SER A 248 -6.54 -4.49 -0.03
C SER A 248 -6.24 -3.97 1.38
N ALA A 249 -7.30 -3.65 2.11
CA ALA A 249 -7.22 -3.07 3.44
C ALA A 249 -8.32 -3.62 4.36
N HIS A 250 -8.30 -4.92 4.57
CA HIS A 250 -9.10 -5.54 5.61
C HIS A 250 -8.34 -5.43 6.94
N ALA A 251 -8.78 -4.55 7.82
CA ALA A 251 -8.08 -4.31 9.08
C ALA A 251 -7.90 -5.60 9.89
N ALA A 252 -8.91 -6.48 9.90
CA ALA A 252 -8.89 -7.76 10.58
C ALA A 252 -7.94 -8.81 9.96
N TRP A 253 -7.53 -8.66 8.68
CA TRP A 253 -6.57 -9.54 8.00
C TRP A 253 -5.19 -8.92 7.86
N HIS A 254 -5.12 -7.62 7.50
CA HIS A 254 -3.91 -7.03 6.95
C HIS A 254 -3.14 -6.16 7.94
N PHE A 255 -3.79 -5.76 9.05
CA PHE A 255 -3.20 -4.84 10.02
C PHE A 255 -2.71 -5.54 11.30
N GLY A 256 -2.29 -6.81 11.20
CA GLY A 256 -1.87 -7.62 12.34
C GLY A 256 -0.64 -7.11 13.12
N TYR A 257 0.08 -6.11 12.61
CA TYR A 257 1.15 -5.42 13.33
C TYR A 257 0.66 -4.24 14.18
N PHE A 258 -0.62 -3.91 14.10
CA PHE A 258 -1.22 -2.71 14.69
C PHE A 258 -2.40 -3.08 15.57
N ASP A 259 -2.57 -2.36 16.67
CA ASP A 259 -3.78 -2.41 17.48
C ASP A 259 -4.91 -1.65 16.79
N ARG A 260 -6.17 -1.93 17.15
CA ARG A 260 -7.34 -1.30 16.53
C ARG A 260 -7.30 0.24 16.58
N GLN A 261 -6.82 0.83 17.66
CA GLN A 261 -6.66 2.29 17.77
C GLN A 261 -5.68 2.86 16.74
N GLN A 262 -4.82 2.02 16.15
CA GLN A 262 -3.85 2.39 15.13
C GLN A 262 -4.34 2.11 13.70
N TYR A 263 -5.54 1.57 13.50
CA TYR A 263 -6.00 1.17 12.15
C TYR A 263 -6.15 2.35 11.17
N ALA A 264 -6.48 3.55 11.64
CA ALA A 264 -6.47 4.74 10.79
C ALA A 264 -5.04 5.06 10.27
N LEU A 265 -4.02 4.91 11.12
CA LEU A 265 -2.62 5.05 10.72
C LEU A 265 -2.19 3.94 9.75
N ALA A 266 -2.55 2.68 10.05
CA ALA A 266 -2.26 1.55 9.16
C ALA A 266 -2.91 1.74 7.78
N MET A 267 -4.15 2.24 7.74
CA MET A 267 -4.84 2.62 6.51
C MET A 267 -4.09 3.71 5.73
N LEU A 268 -3.62 4.75 6.43
CA LEU A 268 -2.82 5.81 5.82
C LEU A 268 -1.51 5.27 5.22
N ALA A 269 -0.79 4.45 5.98
CA ALA A 269 0.47 3.86 5.52
C ALA A 269 0.25 2.92 4.32
N ASN A 270 -0.79 2.08 4.35
CA ASN A 270 -1.19 1.25 3.23
C ASN A 270 -1.52 2.10 1.99
N ALA A 271 -2.37 3.12 2.15
CA ALA A 271 -2.74 4.02 1.06
C ALA A 271 -1.53 4.76 0.46
N GLU A 272 -0.58 5.22 1.27
CA GLU A 272 0.65 5.88 0.81
C GLU A 272 1.56 4.92 0.01
N ILE A 273 1.71 3.67 0.45
CA ILE A 273 2.48 2.65 -0.27
C ILE A 273 1.85 2.39 -1.64
N ILE A 274 0.53 2.18 -1.70
CA ILE A 274 -0.18 1.92 -2.97
C ILE A 274 -0.15 3.16 -3.87
N ARG A 275 -0.39 4.36 -3.35
CA ARG A 275 -0.30 5.61 -4.11
C ARG A 275 1.07 5.80 -4.75
N SER A 276 2.11 5.59 -3.97
CA SER A 276 3.49 5.66 -4.45
C SER A 276 3.76 4.60 -5.51
N GLY A 277 3.36 3.34 -5.24
CA GLY A 277 3.51 2.23 -6.17
C GLY A 277 2.75 2.43 -7.48
N ALA A 278 1.58 3.07 -7.45
CA ALA A 278 0.81 3.40 -8.65
C ALA A 278 1.52 4.44 -9.54
N GLY A 279 2.30 5.34 -8.95
CA GLY A 279 3.01 6.38 -9.71
C GLY A 279 2.07 7.23 -10.55
N ASN A 280 2.15 7.09 -11.87
CA ASN A 280 1.28 7.83 -12.81
C ASN A 280 -0.06 7.15 -13.09
N LEU A 281 -0.27 5.91 -12.64
CA LEU A 281 -1.56 5.23 -12.79
C LEU A 281 -2.58 5.76 -11.77
N PRO A 282 -3.88 5.74 -12.10
CA PRO A 282 -4.92 5.85 -11.07
C PRO A 282 -4.86 4.63 -10.15
N TRP A 283 -5.24 4.83 -8.88
CA TRP A 283 -5.34 3.75 -7.92
C TRP A 283 -6.63 3.83 -7.10
N PHE A 284 -7.10 2.72 -6.61
CA PHE A 284 -8.23 2.68 -5.69
C PHE A 284 -8.13 1.50 -4.71
N MET A 285 -8.84 1.59 -3.58
CA MET A 285 -8.90 0.49 -2.63
C MET A 285 -9.88 -0.57 -3.16
N THR A 286 -9.36 -1.66 -3.68
CA THR A 286 -10.12 -2.71 -4.38
C THR A 286 -10.88 -3.60 -3.42
N GLU A 287 -10.33 -3.78 -2.21
CA GLU A 287 -10.99 -4.48 -1.11
C GLU A 287 -10.78 -3.71 0.19
N LEU A 288 -11.86 -3.05 0.68
CA LEU A 288 -11.89 -2.38 1.97
C LEU A 288 -12.82 -3.15 2.89
N GLN A 289 -12.43 -3.37 4.15
CA GLN A 289 -13.31 -4.05 5.09
C GLN A 289 -14.64 -3.30 5.26
N GLY A 290 -15.77 -3.94 4.92
CA GLY A 290 -17.10 -3.36 5.02
C GLY A 290 -17.91 -3.85 6.22
N GLY A 291 -17.75 -5.12 6.58
CA GLY A 291 -18.53 -5.77 7.61
C GLY A 291 -17.72 -6.44 8.70
N ASN A 292 -18.45 -7.07 9.59
CA ASN A 292 -17.88 -7.85 10.68
C ASN A 292 -17.30 -9.19 10.20
N ASN A 293 -16.28 -9.65 10.90
CA ASN A 293 -15.83 -11.03 10.84
C ASN A 293 -15.86 -11.64 12.26
N THR A 294 -16.03 -12.94 12.34
CA THR A 294 -16.12 -13.69 13.60
C THR A 294 -15.06 -14.77 13.70
N TYR A 295 -14.92 -15.59 12.66
CA TYR A 295 -13.96 -16.71 12.59
C TYR A 295 -12.88 -16.52 11.54
N SER A 296 -13.17 -15.79 10.47
CA SER A 296 -12.16 -15.44 9.48
C SER A 296 -11.34 -14.22 9.94
N GLY A 297 -10.14 -14.03 9.36
CA GLY A 297 -9.25 -12.95 9.77
C GLY A 297 -8.30 -13.31 10.91
N LEU A 298 -7.35 -12.44 11.20
CA LEU A 298 -6.42 -12.58 12.33
C LEU A 298 -7.09 -12.18 13.66
N ASN A 299 -7.99 -11.20 13.61
CA ASN A 299 -8.72 -10.68 14.75
C ASN A 299 -10.20 -10.52 14.41
N ALA A 300 -11.07 -11.00 15.29
CA ALA A 300 -12.50 -10.75 15.17
C ALA A 300 -12.79 -9.27 15.41
N MET A 301 -13.53 -8.63 14.51
CA MET A 301 -13.95 -7.23 14.65
C MET A 301 -15.20 -6.90 13.84
N CYS A 302 -15.86 -5.84 14.23
CA CYS A 302 -16.88 -5.17 13.45
C CYS A 302 -16.46 -3.71 13.28
N PRO A 303 -16.26 -3.20 12.05
CA PRO A 303 -16.01 -1.78 11.83
C PRO A 303 -17.16 -0.94 12.34
N THR A 304 -16.87 0.20 12.96
CA THR A 304 -17.89 1.18 13.28
C THR A 304 -18.22 2.06 12.07
N PRO A 305 -19.38 2.75 12.06
CA PRO A 305 -19.67 3.77 11.04
C PRO A 305 -18.58 4.83 10.93
N GLU A 306 -18.01 5.25 12.06
CA GLU A 306 -16.93 6.24 12.12
C GLU A 306 -15.65 5.72 11.47
N GLU A 307 -15.28 4.45 11.71
CA GLU A 307 -14.12 3.83 11.06
C GLU A 307 -14.31 3.75 9.53
N ILE A 308 -15.51 3.43 9.03
CA ILE A 308 -15.82 3.46 7.60
C ILE A 308 -15.60 4.86 7.02
N VAL A 309 -16.12 5.89 7.67
CA VAL A 309 -15.93 7.29 7.25
C VAL A 309 -14.46 7.67 7.26
N GLN A 310 -13.72 7.36 8.32
CA GLN A 310 -12.28 7.64 8.44
C GLN A 310 -11.49 6.98 7.32
N TRP A 311 -11.71 5.69 7.07
CA TRP A 311 -10.97 4.92 6.06
C TRP A 311 -11.20 5.47 4.64
N LEU A 312 -12.44 5.82 4.31
CA LEU A 312 -12.75 6.44 3.03
C LEU A 312 -12.07 7.81 2.87
N TRP A 313 -12.11 8.67 3.89
CA TRP A 313 -11.46 9.98 3.81
C TRP A 313 -9.93 9.89 3.81
N ILE A 314 -9.34 8.89 4.47
CA ILE A 314 -7.90 8.61 4.40
C ILE A 314 -7.50 8.22 2.99
N THR A 315 -8.21 7.28 2.35
CA THR A 315 -7.87 6.85 0.99
C THR A 315 -8.03 7.98 -0.02
N LEU A 316 -9.11 8.79 0.09
CA LEU A 316 -9.30 9.99 -0.71
C LEU A 316 -8.20 11.04 -0.47
N GLY A 317 -7.76 11.21 0.78
CA GLY A 317 -6.64 12.05 1.17
C GLY A 317 -5.28 11.58 0.62
N CYS A 318 -5.22 10.35 0.14
CA CYS A 318 -4.08 9.77 -0.59
C CYS A 318 -4.34 9.68 -2.11
N GLU A 319 -5.18 10.54 -2.68
CA GLU A 319 -5.47 10.63 -4.12
C GLU A 319 -6.16 9.37 -4.71
N SER A 320 -6.81 8.56 -3.89
CA SER A 320 -7.54 7.38 -4.37
C SER A 320 -8.67 7.76 -5.33
N LYS A 321 -8.88 6.94 -6.36
CA LYS A 321 -10.01 7.01 -7.28
C LYS A 321 -11.18 6.14 -6.85
N GLY A 322 -11.21 5.75 -5.58
CA GLY A 322 -12.35 5.10 -4.98
C GLY A 322 -12.02 4.01 -3.97
N SER A 323 -13.10 3.36 -3.54
CA SER A 323 -13.01 2.21 -2.64
C SER A 323 -14.17 1.26 -2.91
N ILE A 324 -13.89 -0.03 -2.92
CA ILE A 324 -14.86 -1.11 -3.06
C ILE A 324 -14.78 -1.96 -1.79
N PHE A 325 -15.90 -2.07 -1.08
CA PHE A 325 -15.96 -2.83 0.16
C PHE A 325 -16.02 -4.34 -0.08
N TRP A 326 -15.37 -5.11 0.72
CA TRP A 326 -15.60 -6.52 0.95
C TRP A 326 -16.51 -6.63 2.17
N MET A 327 -17.80 -6.99 2.06
CA MET A 327 -18.61 -7.12 0.86
C MET A 327 -20.06 -6.67 1.12
N LEU A 328 -20.92 -6.63 0.09
CA LEU A 328 -22.31 -6.22 0.26
C LEU A 328 -23.15 -7.32 0.94
N ASN A 329 -23.28 -8.48 0.28
CA ASN A 329 -24.14 -9.60 0.66
C ASN A 329 -23.34 -10.76 1.28
N PRO A 330 -23.93 -11.52 2.22
CA PRO A 330 -23.25 -12.64 2.84
C PRO A 330 -23.03 -13.79 1.84
N ARG A 331 -21.87 -14.43 1.98
CA ARG A 331 -21.63 -15.75 1.36
C ARG A 331 -22.44 -16.81 2.08
N SER A 332 -22.87 -17.83 1.34
CA SER A 332 -23.57 -18.98 1.92
C SER A 332 -22.62 -20.03 2.50
N SER A 333 -21.36 -20.08 2.04
CA SER A 333 -20.40 -21.13 2.36
C SER A 333 -18.96 -20.63 2.42
N GLY A 334 -18.05 -21.49 2.91
CA GLY A 334 -16.64 -21.18 3.07
C GLY A 334 -16.30 -20.58 4.42
N ILE A 335 -15.01 -20.26 4.64
CA ILE A 335 -14.52 -19.73 5.91
C ILE A 335 -15.12 -18.36 6.28
N GLU A 336 -15.59 -17.59 5.29
CA GLU A 336 -16.20 -16.27 5.47
C GLU A 336 -17.74 -16.31 5.37
N ALA A 337 -18.36 -17.47 5.53
CA ALA A 337 -19.81 -17.60 5.44
C ALA A 337 -20.53 -16.72 6.45
N GLY A 338 -21.43 -15.84 5.96
CA GLY A 338 -22.19 -14.91 6.79
C GLY A 338 -21.39 -13.70 7.33
N GLU A 339 -20.12 -13.54 6.94
CA GLU A 339 -19.24 -12.49 7.45
C GLU A 339 -19.03 -11.35 6.43
N TRP A 340 -18.39 -10.26 6.85
CA TRP A 340 -17.93 -9.12 6.04
C TRP A 340 -19.01 -8.23 5.41
N THR A 341 -20.29 -8.44 5.76
CA THR A 341 -21.40 -7.86 5.03
C THR A 341 -21.76 -6.42 5.43
N MET A 342 -22.19 -5.62 4.44
CA MET A 342 -22.73 -4.27 4.64
C MET A 342 -24.26 -4.22 4.63
N ILE A 343 -24.94 -5.32 4.30
CA ILE A 343 -26.37 -5.52 4.55
C ILE A 343 -26.54 -6.61 5.63
N ASP A 344 -27.65 -6.53 6.35
CA ASP A 344 -28.02 -7.54 7.32
C ASP A 344 -28.55 -8.83 6.64
N PHE A 345 -28.81 -9.87 7.42
CA PHE A 345 -29.31 -11.15 6.88
C PHE A 345 -30.74 -11.04 6.30
N GLN A 346 -31.43 -9.93 6.50
CA GLN A 346 -32.73 -9.60 5.91
C GLN A 346 -32.59 -8.71 4.66
N GLY A 347 -31.36 -8.42 4.22
CA GLY A 347 -31.07 -7.60 3.05
C GLY A 347 -31.14 -6.09 3.27
N LYS A 348 -31.23 -5.61 4.51
CA LYS A 348 -31.32 -4.16 4.81
C LYS A 348 -29.92 -3.56 4.99
N PRO A 349 -29.70 -2.31 4.53
CA PRO A 349 -28.47 -1.58 4.78
C PRO A 349 -28.12 -1.50 6.26
N THR A 350 -26.88 -1.84 6.62
CA THR A 350 -26.33 -1.58 7.95
C THR A 350 -25.90 -0.13 8.09
N GLU A 351 -25.66 0.33 9.33
CA GLU A 351 -25.12 1.68 9.60
C GLU A 351 -23.80 1.94 8.87
N ARG A 352 -22.99 0.90 8.63
CA ARG A 352 -21.74 0.98 7.86
C ARG A 352 -21.98 1.33 6.39
N LEU A 353 -22.99 0.73 5.75
CA LEU A 353 -23.37 1.07 4.38
C LEU A 353 -23.91 2.50 4.30
N VAL A 354 -24.70 2.92 5.29
CA VAL A 354 -25.19 4.29 5.39
C VAL A 354 -24.04 5.29 5.53
N ALA A 355 -23.05 5.00 6.37
CA ALA A 355 -21.85 5.83 6.52
C ALA A 355 -21.05 5.95 5.20
N GLY A 356 -20.91 4.85 4.47
CA GLY A 356 -20.31 4.87 3.13
C GLY A 356 -21.09 5.74 2.13
N LYS A 357 -22.44 5.70 2.19
CA LYS A 357 -23.32 6.55 1.38
C LYS A 357 -23.08 8.05 1.66
N GLU A 358 -22.96 8.45 2.92
CA GLU A 358 -22.72 9.85 3.29
C GLU A 358 -21.44 10.40 2.66
N VAL A 359 -20.35 9.64 2.71
CA VAL A 359 -19.09 10.04 2.08
C VAL A 359 -19.23 10.11 0.56
N SER A 360 -19.84 9.10 -0.07
CA SER A 360 -20.09 9.09 -1.53
C SER A 360 -20.90 10.31 -1.97
N GLN A 361 -21.95 10.66 -1.22
CA GLN A 361 -22.77 11.85 -1.49
C GLN A 361 -21.98 13.16 -1.33
N ALA A 362 -21.16 13.28 -0.27
CA ALA A 362 -20.33 14.47 -0.07
C ALA A 362 -19.32 14.65 -1.22
N VAL A 363 -18.69 13.57 -1.69
CA VAL A 363 -17.77 13.59 -2.84
C VAL A 363 -18.51 13.95 -4.13
N THR A 364 -19.66 13.34 -4.39
CA THR A 364 -20.46 13.59 -5.60
C THR A 364 -20.96 15.03 -5.66
N ALA A 365 -21.47 15.56 -4.54
CA ALA A 365 -21.93 16.94 -4.44
C ALA A 365 -20.80 17.98 -4.63
N ASN A 366 -19.56 17.59 -4.44
CA ASN A 366 -18.37 18.42 -4.60
C ASN A 366 -17.37 17.85 -5.62
N ALA A 367 -17.87 17.20 -6.65
CA ALA A 367 -17.11 16.42 -7.62
C ALA A 367 -15.90 17.14 -8.21
N ALA A 368 -15.98 18.45 -8.42
CA ALA A 368 -14.88 19.26 -8.96
C ALA A 368 -13.61 19.20 -8.10
N LEU A 369 -13.75 19.08 -6.76
CA LEU A 369 -12.62 19.00 -5.83
C LEU A 369 -11.93 17.63 -5.86
N PHE A 370 -12.62 16.58 -6.31
CA PHE A 370 -12.15 15.20 -6.25
C PHE A 370 -11.75 14.63 -7.61
N ARG A 371 -11.89 15.41 -8.70
CA ARG A 371 -11.46 14.96 -10.02
C ARG A 371 -9.95 14.78 -10.11
N GLU A 372 -9.17 15.76 -9.65
CA GLU A 372 -7.71 15.76 -9.81
C GLU A 372 -7.05 16.46 -8.61
N PRO A 373 -7.31 15.98 -7.38
CA PRO A 373 -6.62 16.50 -6.23
C PRO A 373 -5.18 15.98 -6.19
N HIS A 374 -4.24 16.82 -5.74
CA HIS A 374 -2.84 16.43 -5.55
C HIS A 374 -2.39 16.77 -4.13
N ILE A 375 -1.74 15.84 -3.46
CA ILE A 375 -1.17 16.06 -2.13
C ILE A 375 -0.20 17.23 -2.17
N ILE A 376 -0.32 18.15 -1.22
CA ILE A 376 0.67 19.20 -0.97
C ILE A 376 1.79 18.58 -0.12
N PRO A 377 2.97 18.26 -0.70
CA PRO A 377 3.99 17.50 0.02
C PRO A 377 4.70 18.35 1.06
N SER A 378 5.06 17.77 2.20
CA SER A 378 5.91 18.41 3.21
C SER A 378 7.37 18.56 2.77
N GLY A 379 7.80 17.79 1.78
CA GLY A 379 9.20 17.67 1.38
C GLY A 379 9.94 16.54 2.11
N ILE A 380 9.25 15.78 2.96
CA ILE A 380 9.82 14.64 3.69
C ILE A 380 9.22 13.35 3.12
N ASP A 381 10.09 12.43 2.71
CA ASP A 381 9.73 11.08 2.29
C ASP A 381 10.41 10.04 3.20
N VAL A 382 9.61 9.10 3.70
CA VAL A 382 10.11 7.91 4.40
C VAL A 382 10.23 6.81 3.36
N VAL A 383 11.41 6.18 3.27
CA VAL A 383 11.65 5.15 2.25
C VAL A 383 11.92 3.80 2.88
N TYR A 384 11.51 2.75 2.16
CA TYR A 384 11.79 1.36 2.51
C TYR A 384 12.42 0.60 1.32
N PHE A 385 13.05 -0.54 1.62
CA PHE A 385 13.74 -1.39 0.66
C PHE A 385 13.18 -2.81 0.69
N ASN A 386 12.89 -3.39 -0.45
CA ASN A 386 12.45 -4.78 -0.54
C ASN A 386 13.50 -5.74 0.04
N GLU A 387 14.78 -5.45 -0.19
CA GLU A 387 15.90 -6.23 0.33
C GLU A 387 15.88 -6.33 1.86
N SER A 388 15.50 -5.25 2.55
CA SER A 388 15.34 -5.26 4.01
C SER A 388 14.19 -6.15 4.47
N LEU A 389 13.08 -6.19 3.71
CA LEU A 389 11.94 -7.06 4.01
C LEU A 389 12.27 -8.52 3.74
N TRP A 390 12.99 -8.80 2.63
CA TRP A 390 13.47 -10.15 2.34
C TRP A 390 14.41 -10.64 3.44
N ALA A 391 15.34 -9.79 3.88
CA ALA A 391 16.25 -10.09 4.98
C ALA A 391 15.49 -10.39 6.27
N GLU A 392 14.54 -9.54 6.66
CA GLU A 392 13.74 -9.76 7.87
C GLU A 392 12.92 -11.06 7.77
N SER A 393 12.32 -11.35 6.61
CA SER A 393 11.49 -12.55 6.42
C SER A 393 12.28 -13.85 6.60
N LEU A 394 13.59 -13.83 6.29
CA LEU A 394 14.50 -14.95 6.47
C LEU A 394 15.01 -15.08 7.91
N MET A 395 15.23 -13.95 8.59
CA MET A 395 15.92 -13.93 9.88
C MET A 395 15.01 -13.70 11.07
N ALA A 396 13.77 -13.23 10.84
CA ALA A 396 12.82 -13.01 11.93
C ALA A 396 12.38 -14.34 12.54
N ILE A 397 12.63 -14.50 13.84
CA ILE A 397 12.16 -15.65 14.60
C ILE A 397 10.76 -15.32 15.12
N LYS A 398 9.75 -16.00 14.60
CA LYS A 398 8.36 -15.90 15.05
C LYS A 398 8.12 -16.89 16.20
N ASP A 399 8.77 -16.64 17.32
CA ASP A 399 8.69 -17.53 18.49
C ASP A 399 8.72 -16.70 19.79
N ASP A 400 7.71 -16.87 20.63
CA ASP A 400 7.56 -16.18 21.91
C ASP A 400 8.73 -16.43 22.89
N ARG A 401 9.55 -17.46 22.62
CA ARG A 401 10.77 -17.73 23.40
C ARG A 401 11.90 -16.72 23.15
N TYR A 402 11.75 -15.85 22.15
CA TYR A 402 12.72 -14.81 21.81
C TYR A 402 12.11 -13.41 21.95
N PRO A 403 11.65 -13.04 23.17
CA PRO A 403 11.13 -11.70 23.41
C PRO A 403 12.20 -10.66 23.08
N GLY A 404 11.79 -9.51 22.62
CA GLY A 404 12.69 -8.41 22.29
C GLY A 404 13.04 -8.27 20.81
N ARG A 405 12.79 -9.27 19.96
CA ARG A 405 12.80 -9.10 18.51
C ARG A 405 11.40 -8.78 18.04
N GLN A 406 11.21 -7.60 17.49
CA GLN A 406 9.90 -7.15 17.02
C GLN A 406 9.64 -7.68 15.59
N PRO A 407 8.69 -8.61 15.37
CA PRO A 407 8.27 -8.99 14.03
C PRO A 407 7.80 -7.75 13.26
N GLY A 408 8.25 -7.59 12.02
CA GLY A 408 7.93 -6.44 11.20
C GLY A 408 8.67 -5.15 11.61
N ALA A 409 9.78 -5.23 12.33
CA ALA A 409 10.56 -4.04 12.74
C ALA A 409 10.97 -3.18 11.55
N VAL A 410 11.28 -3.79 10.42
CA VAL A 410 11.67 -3.12 9.17
C VAL A 410 10.55 -2.24 8.61
N ILE A 411 9.27 -2.62 8.78
CA ILE A 411 8.14 -1.78 8.35
C ILE A 411 7.56 -0.93 9.48
N LYS A 412 7.58 -1.41 10.71
CA LYS A 412 7.10 -0.64 11.87
C LYS A 412 7.88 0.65 12.07
N SER A 413 9.20 0.64 11.83
CA SER A 413 10.04 1.84 11.96
C SER A 413 9.70 2.94 10.93
N PRO A 414 9.61 2.69 9.62
CA PRO A 414 9.11 3.67 8.66
C PRO A 414 7.70 4.18 8.99
N VAL A 415 6.78 3.29 9.38
CA VAL A 415 5.41 3.68 9.75
C VAL A 415 5.40 4.55 11.01
N ALA A 416 6.28 4.29 11.98
CA ALA A 416 6.42 5.15 13.16
C ALA A 416 6.90 6.57 12.80
N CYS A 417 7.85 6.70 11.87
CA CYS A 417 8.27 8.00 11.34
C CYS A 417 7.12 8.72 10.61
N LEU A 418 6.38 7.99 9.75
CA LEU A 418 5.20 8.53 9.08
C LEU A 418 4.17 9.05 10.11
N ARG A 419 3.89 8.27 11.16
CA ARG A 419 2.97 8.65 12.22
C ARG A 419 3.43 9.92 12.93
N ALA A 420 4.68 9.96 13.38
CA ALA A 420 5.25 11.11 14.08
C ALA A 420 5.12 12.42 13.28
N LEU A 421 5.26 12.35 11.94
CA LEU A 421 5.09 13.49 11.04
C LEU A 421 3.61 13.82 10.79
N THR A 422 2.76 12.80 10.62
CA THR A 422 1.32 12.98 10.37
C THR A 422 0.61 13.57 11.59
N GLU A 423 0.97 13.17 12.82
CA GLU A 423 0.48 13.74 14.08
C GLU A 423 0.99 15.18 14.33
N ARG A 424 1.89 15.68 13.46
CA ARG A 424 2.29 17.10 13.35
C ARG A 424 1.57 17.84 12.23
N GLY A 425 0.69 17.14 11.49
CA GLY A 425 -0.02 17.69 10.34
C GLY A 425 0.82 17.79 9.07
N LEU A 426 1.94 17.07 8.97
CA LEU A 426 2.81 17.09 7.80
C LEU A 426 2.46 15.96 6.84
N ASN A 427 2.29 16.28 5.55
CA ASN A 427 2.11 15.29 4.48
C ASN A 427 3.45 14.65 4.11
N ALA A 428 3.93 13.71 4.90
CA ALA A 428 5.07 12.88 4.54
C ALA A 428 4.65 11.75 3.60
N GLY A 429 5.53 11.37 2.67
CA GLY A 429 5.34 10.19 1.83
C GLY A 429 5.89 8.93 2.50
N LEU A 430 5.32 7.76 2.16
CA LEU A 430 5.90 6.45 2.47
C LEU A 430 6.00 5.66 1.16
N LYS A 431 7.22 5.34 0.73
CA LYS A 431 7.45 4.76 -0.59
C LYS A 431 8.64 3.82 -0.65
N ASN A 432 8.62 2.91 -1.62
CA ASN A 432 9.81 2.14 -1.95
C ASN A 432 10.88 3.08 -2.50
N ILE A 433 12.15 2.78 -2.24
CA ILE A 433 13.28 3.57 -2.76
C ILE A 433 13.25 3.69 -4.28
N ASN A 434 12.76 2.67 -5.01
CA ASN A 434 12.60 2.68 -6.46
C ASN A 434 11.54 3.69 -6.96
N GLU A 435 10.70 4.21 -6.07
CA GLU A 435 9.68 5.22 -6.37
C GLU A 435 10.16 6.66 -6.12
N TYR A 436 11.38 6.80 -5.57
CA TYR A 436 11.94 8.13 -5.33
C TYR A 436 12.56 8.69 -6.61
N ASP A 437 12.28 9.95 -6.92
CA ASP A 437 12.83 10.63 -8.09
C ASP A 437 14.25 11.18 -7.79
N PHE A 438 15.26 10.43 -8.19
CA PHE A 438 16.67 10.83 -8.10
C PHE A 438 17.17 11.65 -9.31
N THR A 439 16.30 12.09 -10.22
CA THR A 439 16.69 12.81 -11.44
C THR A 439 16.76 14.33 -11.25
N GLN A 440 16.28 14.87 -10.12
CA GLN A 440 16.23 16.30 -9.86
C GLN A 440 17.62 16.92 -9.73
N HIS A 441 17.76 18.15 -10.19
CA HIS A 441 19.02 18.90 -10.12
C HIS A 441 19.28 19.54 -8.76
N ASP A 442 18.24 19.79 -7.97
CA ASP A 442 18.30 20.40 -6.64
C ASP A 442 17.32 19.70 -5.69
N TYR A 443 17.82 19.29 -4.53
CA TYR A 443 17.04 18.69 -3.45
C TYR A 443 17.00 19.57 -2.20
N SER A 444 17.34 20.86 -2.31
CA SER A 444 17.26 21.79 -1.18
C SER A 444 15.84 21.80 -0.60
N GLY A 445 15.73 21.66 0.72
CA GLY A 445 14.44 21.56 1.41
C GLY A 445 13.74 20.19 1.29
N LYS A 446 14.40 19.18 0.71
CA LYS A 446 13.91 17.78 0.66
C LYS A 446 14.64 16.93 1.67
N SER A 447 13.90 15.99 2.27
CA SER A 447 14.43 15.06 3.24
C SER A 447 14.02 13.63 2.91
N ILE A 448 14.96 12.69 3.06
CA ILE A 448 14.69 11.25 3.03
C ILE A 448 14.97 10.69 4.43
N ILE A 449 14.04 9.90 4.95
CA ILE A 449 14.23 9.10 6.17
C ILE A 449 14.39 7.64 5.77
N ILE A 450 15.49 7.02 6.20
CA ILE A 450 15.74 5.57 6.12
C ILE A 450 15.71 5.02 7.54
N ALA A 451 14.57 4.43 7.93
CA ALA A 451 14.35 3.98 9.29
C ALA A 451 14.47 2.46 9.38
N ASN A 452 15.50 1.98 10.07
CA ASN A 452 15.77 0.58 10.37
C ASN A 452 15.74 -0.35 9.15
N GLN A 453 16.25 0.12 8.02
CA GLN A 453 16.33 -0.67 6.79
C GLN A 453 17.62 -1.50 6.82
N ILE A 454 17.52 -2.74 7.30
CA ILE A 454 18.65 -3.59 7.69
C ILE A 454 19.51 -4.07 6.50
N SER A 455 18.97 -4.11 5.28
CA SER A 455 19.71 -4.43 4.08
C SER A 455 19.50 -3.35 3.02
N ILE A 456 20.59 -2.71 2.60
CA ILE A 456 20.59 -1.72 1.52
C ILE A 456 21.59 -2.14 0.44
N PRO A 457 21.12 -2.44 -0.79
CA PRO A 457 21.99 -2.76 -1.90
C PRO A 457 22.95 -1.64 -2.30
N ALA A 458 24.15 -2.04 -2.69
CA ALA A 458 25.18 -1.12 -3.17
C ALA A 458 24.73 -0.28 -4.39
N LYS A 459 23.79 -0.79 -5.20
CA LYS A 459 23.23 -0.09 -6.38
C LYS A 459 22.60 1.27 -6.04
N TYR A 460 22.11 1.47 -4.81
CA TYR A 460 21.47 2.73 -4.40
C TYR A 460 22.46 3.78 -3.88
N ARG A 461 23.74 3.43 -3.68
CA ARG A 461 24.76 4.34 -3.14
C ARG A 461 24.87 5.63 -3.95
N GLU A 462 25.04 5.53 -5.26
CA GLU A 462 25.22 6.69 -6.14
C GLU A 462 23.99 7.61 -6.15
N SER A 463 22.79 7.03 -6.13
CA SER A 463 21.56 7.81 -6.07
C SER A 463 21.42 8.58 -4.75
N LEU A 464 21.74 7.95 -3.61
CA LEU A 464 21.71 8.58 -2.30
C LEU A 464 22.83 9.64 -2.16
N GLU A 465 24.06 9.36 -2.66
CA GLU A 465 25.15 10.36 -2.74
C GLU A 465 24.73 11.57 -3.57
N THR A 466 24.09 11.34 -4.72
CA THR A 466 23.59 12.41 -5.61
C THR A 466 22.51 13.25 -4.93
N PHE A 467 21.56 12.61 -4.24
CA PHE A 467 20.53 13.30 -3.46
C PHE A 467 21.14 14.24 -2.43
N VAL A 468 22.06 13.75 -1.61
CA VAL A 468 22.68 14.56 -0.57
C VAL A 468 23.61 15.62 -1.18
N ALA A 469 24.44 15.25 -2.16
CA ALA A 469 25.35 16.19 -2.81
C ALA A 469 24.65 17.38 -3.46
N ARG A 470 23.39 17.21 -3.91
CA ARG A 470 22.54 18.24 -4.49
C ARG A 470 21.63 18.97 -3.48
N GLY A 471 21.93 18.87 -2.18
CA GLY A 471 21.27 19.68 -1.15
C GLY A 471 20.22 18.95 -0.31
N GLY A 472 19.98 17.65 -0.54
CA GLY A 472 19.05 16.85 0.26
C GLY A 472 19.58 16.56 1.67
N THR A 473 18.67 16.40 2.62
CA THR A 473 18.99 15.91 3.96
C THR A 473 18.57 14.44 4.07
N LEU A 474 19.52 13.58 4.41
CA LEU A 474 19.29 12.15 4.63
C LEU A 474 19.36 11.85 6.13
N LEU A 475 18.26 11.38 6.72
CA LEU A 475 18.23 10.87 8.08
C LEU A 475 18.26 9.33 8.03
N VAL A 476 19.22 8.74 8.71
CA VAL A 476 19.43 7.29 8.80
C VAL A 476 19.34 6.89 10.26
N GLU A 477 18.46 5.92 10.60
CA GLU A 477 18.34 5.46 11.99
C GLU A 477 18.30 3.92 12.08
N GLY A 478 18.52 3.40 13.27
CA GLY A 478 18.48 1.97 13.59
C GLY A 478 19.63 1.17 13.00
N LEU A 479 19.36 -0.12 12.75
CA LEU A 479 20.33 -1.07 12.15
C LEU A 479 20.42 -0.91 10.62
N THR A 480 20.23 0.28 10.11
CA THR A 480 20.19 0.54 8.67
C THR A 480 21.52 0.21 8.01
N ALA A 481 21.46 -0.50 6.87
CA ALA A 481 22.60 -1.01 6.11
C ALA A 481 23.52 -1.97 6.91
N PHE A 482 22.95 -2.69 7.90
CA PHE A 482 23.68 -3.74 8.61
C PHE A 482 24.15 -4.87 7.68
N PHE A 483 23.37 -5.13 6.63
CA PHE A 483 23.67 -6.07 5.55
C PHE A 483 23.69 -5.40 4.18
N ASP A 484 24.44 -5.97 3.26
CA ASP A 484 24.31 -5.72 1.83
C ASP A 484 23.14 -6.54 1.22
N GLU A 485 23.00 -6.52 -0.11
CA GLU A 485 21.97 -7.25 -0.86
C GLU A 485 22.04 -8.78 -0.76
N ASP A 486 23.20 -9.32 -0.39
CA ASP A 486 23.47 -10.75 -0.25
C ASP A 486 23.56 -11.20 1.23
N LEU A 487 23.08 -10.37 2.15
CA LEU A 487 23.10 -10.57 3.61
C LEU A 487 24.50 -10.65 4.23
N HIS A 488 25.49 -10.01 3.62
CA HIS A 488 26.80 -9.88 4.22
C HIS A 488 26.89 -8.62 5.07
N ASN A 489 27.44 -8.73 6.28
CA ASN A 489 27.82 -7.56 7.06
C ASN A 489 29.18 -7.06 6.58
N THR A 490 29.22 -5.84 6.06
CA THR A 490 30.44 -5.24 5.49
C THR A 490 31.09 -4.19 6.40
N MET A 491 30.60 -4.01 7.64
CA MET A 491 31.08 -2.97 8.55
C MET A 491 32.58 -3.04 8.85
N ASN A 492 33.18 -4.23 8.82
CA ASN A 492 34.62 -4.43 9.06
C ASN A 492 35.45 -4.63 7.77
N THR A 493 34.83 -4.77 6.59
CA THR A 493 35.53 -5.14 5.36
C THR A 493 35.34 -4.16 4.20
N GLY A 494 34.81 -2.97 4.47
CA GLY A 494 34.52 -1.93 3.50
C GLY A 494 33.04 -1.60 3.43
N PHE A 495 32.58 -0.90 4.44
CA PHE A 495 31.18 -0.47 4.52
C PHE A 495 30.80 0.41 3.32
N THR A 496 29.86 -0.04 2.53
CA THR A 496 29.45 0.58 1.26
C THR A 496 29.07 2.05 1.39
N PHE A 497 28.48 2.43 2.52
CA PHE A 497 27.98 3.78 2.77
C PHE A 497 28.89 4.61 3.69
N GLU A 498 30.10 4.14 4.05
CA GLU A 498 31.00 4.84 4.96
C GLU A 498 31.27 6.28 4.54
N LYS A 499 31.56 6.50 3.27
CA LYS A 499 31.81 7.85 2.72
C LYS A 499 30.57 8.75 2.82
N LEU A 500 29.37 8.20 2.55
CA LEU A 500 28.12 8.96 2.58
C LEU A 500 27.69 9.25 4.03
N PHE A 501 27.77 8.24 4.91
CA PHE A 501 27.35 8.42 6.32
C PHE A 501 28.40 9.13 7.17
N GLY A 502 29.63 9.25 6.66
CA GLY A 502 30.72 9.95 7.34
C GLY A 502 31.39 9.14 8.44
N GLY A 503 31.31 7.80 8.37
CA GLY A 503 31.94 6.92 9.34
C GLY A 503 31.47 5.48 9.24
N ASN A 504 31.87 4.70 10.23
CA ASN A 504 31.54 3.27 10.36
C ASN A 504 31.03 2.98 11.76
N ILE A 505 30.39 1.84 11.97
CA ILE A 505 29.93 1.37 13.29
C ILE A 505 31.01 0.48 13.88
N SER A 506 31.44 0.76 15.12
CA SER A 506 32.33 -0.11 15.87
C SER A 506 31.61 -1.34 16.43
N GLU A 507 30.40 -1.16 16.96
CA GLU A 507 29.55 -2.24 17.45
C GLU A 507 28.10 -1.78 17.61
N PHE A 508 27.17 -2.75 17.64
CA PHE A 508 25.81 -2.57 18.13
C PHE A 508 25.65 -3.28 19.47
N ILE A 509 25.15 -2.55 20.46
CA ILE A 509 24.93 -3.05 21.80
C ILE A 509 23.45 -3.29 22.03
N LEU A 510 23.09 -4.49 22.49
CA LEU A 510 21.78 -4.77 23.04
C LEU A 510 21.69 -4.14 24.44
N LYS A 511 20.69 -3.29 24.62
CA LYS A 511 20.36 -2.70 25.95
C LYS A 511 19.05 -3.27 26.48
N ASP A 512 18.15 -2.41 26.92
CA ASP A 512 16.87 -2.79 27.51
C ASP A 512 15.75 -2.76 26.47
N ASN A 513 14.59 -3.32 26.82
CA ASN A 513 13.38 -3.25 25.98
C ASN A 513 13.03 -1.79 25.59
N LEU A 514 13.13 -0.87 26.54
CA LEU A 514 13.05 0.58 26.32
C LEU A 514 14.13 1.28 27.14
N PHE A 515 14.84 2.19 26.51
CA PHE A 515 15.82 3.07 27.13
C PHE A 515 15.89 4.40 26.36
N ASP A 516 16.51 5.41 26.94
CA ASP A 516 16.61 6.73 26.33
C ASP A 516 17.96 6.93 25.67
N VAL A 517 17.92 7.52 24.46
CA VAL A 517 19.10 8.04 23.75
C VAL A 517 18.98 9.55 23.62
N LYS A 518 20.07 10.27 23.88
CA LYS A 518 20.15 11.72 23.66
C LYS A 518 20.66 12.00 22.26
N ALA A 519 19.88 12.78 21.48
CA ALA A 519 20.18 13.14 20.10
C ALA A 519 19.85 14.63 19.86
N ASN A 520 20.82 15.45 19.53
CA ASN A 520 20.64 16.88 19.20
C ASN A 520 19.76 17.65 20.22
N GLY A 521 19.96 17.40 21.52
CA GLY A 521 19.21 18.04 22.59
C GLY A 521 17.85 17.39 22.93
N HIS A 522 17.42 16.38 22.17
CA HIS A 522 16.22 15.60 22.43
C HIS A 522 16.56 14.30 23.20
N THR A 523 15.58 13.81 23.95
CA THR A 523 15.63 12.49 24.58
C THR A 523 14.63 11.59 23.85
N LEU A 524 15.14 10.52 23.24
CA LEU A 524 14.37 9.65 22.35
C LEU A 524 14.23 8.25 22.97
N PRO A 525 13.00 7.73 23.15
CA PRO A 525 12.79 6.35 23.53
C PRO A 525 13.37 5.45 22.43
N THR A 526 14.11 4.44 22.82
CA THR A 526 14.83 3.53 21.93
C THR A 526 14.53 2.09 22.34
N HIS A 527 14.38 1.19 21.36
CA HIS A 527 14.07 -0.22 21.63
C HIS A 527 15.25 -1.11 21.28
N LEU A 528 15.82 -1.81 22.27
CA LEU A 528 16.87 -2.81 22.21
C LEU A 528 18.26 -2.30 21.78
N TRP A 529 18.41 -1.70 20.59
CA TRP A 529 19.70 -1.53 19.94
C TRP A 529 20.23 -0.11 19.96
N TYR A 530 21.49 0.01 20.35
CA TYR A 530 22.30 1.22 20.31
C TYR A 530 23.58 0.95 19.54
N GLY A 531 23.88 1.75 18.51
CA GLY A 531 25.10 1.64 17.71
C GLY A 531 26.13 2.69 18.10
N HIS A 532 27.38 2.28 18.21
CA HIS A 532 28.53 3.16 18.41
C HIS A 532 29.18 3.51 17.07
N ILE A 533 29.15 4.80 16.70
CA ILE A 533 29.90 5.29 15.55
C ILE A 533 31.39 5.31 15.92
N ALA A 534 32.23 4.67 15.10
CA ALA A 534 33.65 4.57 15.36
C ALA A 534 34.32 5.95 15.54
N GLY A 535 35.05 6.11 16.65
CA GLY A 535 35.74 7.37 16.97
C GLY A 535 34.85 8.53 17.43
N GLN A 536 33.53 8.31 17.65
CA GLN A 536 32.61 9.31 18.17
C GLN A 536 32.09 8.93 19.55
N GLN A 537 31.82 9.94 20.39
CA GLN A 537 31.17 9.77 21.70
C GLN A 537 29.66 10.03 21.63
N ASP A 538 29.23 10.81 20.66
CA ASP A 538 27.83 11.18 20.48
C ASP A 538 27.05 10.04 19.83
N ALA A 539 25.77 9.91 20.21
CA ALA A 539 24.85 8.95 19.65
C ALA A 539 24.43 9.26 18.20
N VAL A 540 24.75 10.48 17.74
CA VAL A 540 24.38 11.00 16.39
C VAL A 540 25.61 11.48 15.66
N GLY A 541 25.84 10.97 14.46
CA GLY A 541 26.77 11.52 13.50
C GLY A 541 26.08 12.51 12.58
N VAL A 542 26.70 13.67 12.35
CA VAL A 542 26.26 14.61 11.31
C VAL A 542 27.41 14.79 10.33
N HIS A 543 27.15 14.44 9.06
CA HIS A 543 28.15 14.52 7.99
C HIS A 543 27.67 15.39 6.85
N THR A 544 28.46 16.41 6.49
CA THR A 544 28.19 17.24 5.30
C THR A 544 28.72 16.52 4.06
N PHE A 545 27.86 16.35 3.06
CA PHE A 545 28.21 15.73 1.79
C PHE A 545 27.72 16.59 0.61
N GLY A 546 28.64 17.23 -0.08
CA GLY A 546 28.28 18.21 -1.11
C GLY A 546 27.53 19.41 -0.54
N LYS A 547 26.31 19.68 -1.02
CA LYS A 547 25.47 20.78 -0.53
C LYS A 547 24.51 20.39 0.59
N GLY A 548 24.35 19.09 0.84
CA GLY A 548 23.43 18.56 1.84
C GLY A 548 24.15 17.91 3.01
N GLN A 549 23.40 17.16 3.79
CA GLN A 549 23.91 16.50 4.98
C GLN A 549 23.26 15.13 5.23
N VAL A 550 24.00 14.29 5.93
CA VAL A 550 23.50 13.04 6.50
C VAL A 550 23.45 13.17 8.02
N ILE A 551 22.33 12.79 8.60
CA ILE A 551 22.14 12.67 10.06
C ILE A 551 22.02 11.18 10.35
N TRP A 552 23.00 10.62 11.03
CA TRP A 552 23.06 9.19 11.32
C TRP A 552 22.86 8.92 12.80
N LEU A 553 21.76 8.26 13.14
CA LEU A 553 21.39 7.84 14.50
C LEU A 553 21.29 6.31 14.51
N PRO A 554 22.39 5.57 14.72
CA PRO A 554 22.41 4.11 14.65
C PRO A 554 21.77 3.45 15.87
N SER A 555 20.58 3.92 16.25
CA SER A 555 19.79 3.44 17.39
C SER A 555 18.33 3.37 16.97
N THR A 556 17.61 2.32 17.37
CA THR A 556 16.24 2.01 16.92
C THR A 556 15.19 2.90 17.61
N VAL A 557 15.26 4.21 17.35
CA VAL A 557 14.39 5.21 18.00
C VAL A 557 12.96 5.21 17.44
N ALA A 558 12.79 4.99 16.15
CA ALA A 558 11.45 4.87 15.55
C ALA A 558 10.71 3.65 16.12
N LEU A 559 11.42 2.53 16.28
CA LEU A 559 10.87 1.34 16.91
C LEU A 559 10.61 1.58 18.43
N GLY A 560 11.45 2.39 19.08
CA GLY A 560 11.24 2.83 20.46
C GLY A 560 9.94 3.63 20.63
N ALA A 561 9.65 4.55 19.69
CA ALA A 561 8.38 5.27 19.67
C ALA A 561 7.18 4.32 19.42
N PHE A 562 7.34 3.33 18.54
CA PHE A 562 6.30 2.32 18.29
C PHE A 562 6.01 1.48 19.55
N VAL A 563 7.03 0.98 20.22
CA VAL A 563 6.90 0.11 21.41
C VAL A 563 6.40 0.88 22.63
N SER A 564 6.85 2.13 22.81
CA SER A 564 6.39 2.98 23.93
C SER A 564 4.99 3.55 23.72
N GLY A 565 4.53 3.67 22.47
CA GLY A 565 3.29 4.36 22.11
C GLY A 565 3.36 5.89 22.23
N ASP A 566 4.51 6.47 22.62
CA ASP A 566 4.72 7.93 22.64
C ASP A 566 5.56 8.38 21.44
N TYR A 567 4.89 8.97 20.47
CA TYR A 567 5.52 9.46 19.23
C TYR A 567 5.94 10.93 19.31
N ARG A 568 5.59 11.65 20.36
CA ARG A 568 5.92 13.07 20.50
C ARG A 568 7.42 13.34 20.50
N PRO A 569 8.27 12.61 21.25
CA PRO A 569 9.71 12.86 21.20
C PRO A 569 10.31 12.67 19.80
N LEU A 570 9.89 11.61 19.10
CA LEU A 570 10.30 11.37 17.71
C LEU A 570 9.81 12.48 16.78
N SER A 571 8.55 12.91 16.91
CA SER A 571 7.96 13.99 16.13
C SER A 571 8.72 15.31 16.29
N ASP A 572 8.99 15.72 17.53
CA ASP A 572 9.71 16.94 17.85
C ASP A 572 11.15 16.89 17.33
N TYR A 573 11.81 15.73 17.43
CA TYR A 573 13.13 15.51 16.86
C TYR A 573 13.13 15.64 15.34
N LEU A 574 12.27 14.90 14.63
CA LEU A 574 12.22 14.92 13.16
C LEU A 574 11.98 16.33 12.63
N VAL A 575 11.03 17.07 13.21
CA VAL A 575 10.73 18.45 12.80
C VAL A 575 11.89 19.40 13.09
N SER A 576 12.67 19.16 14.14
CA SER A 576 13.82 20.03 14.50
C SER A 576 15.02 19.85 13.59
N VAL A 577 15.24 18.64 13.04
CA VAL A 577 16.47 18.31 12.30
C VAL A 577 16.25 18.20 10.78
N LEU A 578 15.01 18.02 10.31
CA LEU A 578 14.71 17.86 8.89
C LEU A 578 14.17 19.14 8.28
N PRO A 579 14.75 19.58 7.15
CA PRO A 579 14.11 20.59 6.30
C PRO A 579 12.73 20.12 5.85
N HIS A 580 11.75 21.00 5.95
CA HIS A 580 10.38 20.77 5.48
C HIS A 580 9.74 22.09 5.06
N SER A 581 8.63 22.02 4.34
CA SER A 581 7.90 23.19 3.89
C SER A 581 7.30 23.96 5.08
N THR A 582 7.88 25.11 5.42
CA THR A 582 7.39 25.97 6.50
C THR A 582 6.11 26.73 6.14
N SER A 583 5.74 26.79 4.86
CA SER A 583 4.49 27.40 4.38
C SER A 583 3.33 26.42 4.29
N ALA A 584 3.56 25.11 4.48
CA ALA A 584 2.50 24.11 4.50
C ALA A 584 1.61 24.28 5.73
N ILE A 585 0.31 24.01 5.57
CA ILE A 585 -0.62 23.91 6.70
C ILE A 585 -0.14 22.77 7.59
N SER A 586 -0.01 23.01 8.88
CA SER A 586 0.45 22.02 9.87
C SER A 586 -0.22 22.28 11.22
N PHE A 587 -0.09 21.35 12.13
CA PHE A 587 -0.47 21.57 13.52
C PHE A 587 0.62 22.40 14.23
N ASP A 588 0.23 23.21 15.22
CA ASP A 588 1.17 24.04 16.01
C ASP A 588 2.11 23.18 16.86
N LYS A 589 1.66 21.98 17.23
CA LYS A 589 2.43 20.99 17.99
C LYS A 589 2.01 19.57 17.60
N HIS A 590 2.64 18.56 18.18
CA HIS A 590 2.20 17.17 18.06
C HIS A 590 0.87 16.94 18.77
N TYR A 591 -0.07 16.29 18.06
CA TYR A 591 -1.35 15.83 18.60
C TYR A 591 -1.50 14.33 18.35
N SER A 592 -1.40 13.54 19.42
CA SER A 592 -1.52 12.07 19.33
C SER A 592 -2.86 11.66 18.72
N ASN A 593 -2.82 10.72 17.79
CA ASN A 593 -3.99 10.19 17.07
C ASN A 593 -4.74 11.20 16.19
N MET A 594 -4.15 12.36 15.91
CA MET A 594 -4.66 13.29 14.90
C MET A 594 -3.98 13.04 13.56
N LEU A 595 -4.78 12.91 12.52
CA LEU A 595 -4.31 12.76 11.13
C LEU A 595 -4.76 13.96 10.31
N MET A 596 -3.88 14.49 9.49
CA MET A 596 -4.23 15.55 8.54
C MET A 596 -3.66 15.26 7.16
N ARG A 597 -4.49 15.51 6.13
CA ARG A 597 -4.07 15.53 4.72
C ARG A 597 -4.47 16.85 4.09
N THR A 598 -3.56 17.45 3.35
CA THR A 598 -3.82 18.66 2.58
C THR A 598 -3.58 18.39 1.11
N LEU A 599 -4.58 18.73 0.28
CA LEU A 599 -4.53 18.52 -1.16
C LEU A 599 -4.81 19.82 -1.91
N LYS A 600 -4.18 19.98 -3.05
CA LYS A 600 -4.47 21.03 -4.02
C LYS A 600 -5.49 20.49 -5.03
N ALA A 601 -6.63 21.16 -5.15
CA ALA A 601 -7.70 20.85 -6.10
C ALA A 601 -7.96 22.07 -7.00
N GLY A 602 -7.25 22.16 -8.11
CA GLY A 602 -7.25 23.36 -8.94
C GLY A 602 -6.71 24.57 -8.18
N LYS A 603 -7.54 25.59 -7.95
CA LYS A 603 -7.18 26.80 -7.16
C LYS A 603 -7.42 26.60 -5.66
N GLU A 604 -8.25 25.67 -5.28
CA GLU A 604 -8.68 25.42 -3.91
C GLU A 604 -7.69 24.53 -3.16
N THR A 605 -7.72 24.59 -1.85
CA THR A 605 -7.02 23.66 -0.96
C THR A 605 -8.05 22.87 -0.18
N LEU A 606 -7.94 21.55 -0.19
CA LEU A 606 -8.77 20.66 0.60
C LEU A 606 -7.97 20.19 1.82
N VAL A 607 -8.55 20.35 3.00
CA VAL A 607 -7.97 19.87 4.27
C VAL A 607 -8.88 18.79 4.83
N ILE A 608 -8.32 17.61 5.06
CA ILE A 608 -8.97 16.45 5.66
C ILE A 608 -8.33 16.23 7.03
N CYS A 609 -9.09 16.37 8.10
CA CYS A 609 -8.66 16.12 9.48
C CYS A 609 -9.45 14.98 10.09
N ILE A 610 -8.76 14.09 10.80
CA ILE A 610 -9.34 12.93 11.46
C ILE A 610 -8.80 12.87 12.89
N ASN A 611 -9.71 12.76 13.85
CA ASN A 611 -9.39 12.48 15.24
C ASN A 611 -9.69 11.02 15.56
N LYS A 612 -8.67 10.21 15.78
CA LYS A 612 -8.80 8.79 16.17
C LYS A 612 -8.72 8.60 17.70
N SER A 613 -8.74 9.69 18.47
CA SER A 613 -8.78 9.60 19.93
C SER A 613 -10.20 9.48 20.46
N GLU A 614 -10.33 8.94 21.66
CA GLU A 614 -11.58 8.84 22.41
C GLU A 614 -12.00 10.18 23.06
N ARG A 615 -11.27 11.25 22.76
CA ARG A 615 -11.48 12.58 23.37
C ARG A 615 -11.73 13.63 22.29
N GLN A 616 -12.43 14.68 22.68
CA GLN A 616 -12.48 15.89 21.87
C GLN A 616 -11.10 16.56 21.88
N GLU A 617 -10.62 16.89 20.67
CA GLU A 617 -9.38 17.64 20.49
C GLU A 617 -9.66 19.06 20.01
N ASN A 618 -8.90 20.02 20.56
CA ASN A 618 -8.86 21.40 20.12
C ASN A 618 -7.48 21.67 19.54
N VAL A 619 -7.41 21.80 18.24
CA VAL A 619 -6.16 21.83 17.48
C VAL A 619 -5.98 23.21 16.86
N LEU A 620 -4.76 23.75 16.93
CA LEU A 620 -4.38 24.96 16.22
C LEU A 620 -3.67 24.62 14.91
N LEU A 621 -4.03 25.34 13.86
CA LEU A 621 -3.39 25.23 12.54
C LEU A 621 -2.44 26.40 12.30
N ASN A 622 -1.20 26.08 11.91
CA ASN A 622 -0.26 27.04 11.36
C ASN A 622 -0.51 27.23 9.86
N ASN A 623 -0.17 28.41 9.35
CA ASN A 623 -0.18 28.74 7.93
C ASN A 623 -1.53 28.54 7.22
N LEU A 624 -2.62 28.61 7.96
CA LEU A 624 -3.94 28.53 7.36
C LEU A 624 -4.21 29.83 6.57
N PRO A 625 -4.55 29.74 5.26
CA PRO A 625 -4.81 30.93 4.46
C PRO A 625 -5.97 31.77 5.06
N GLU A 626 -5.80 33.10 5.07
CA GLU A 626 -6.89 34.01 5.36
C GLU A 626 -7.90 33.96 4.21
N THR A 627 -8.91 33.11 4.32
CA THR A 627 -10.00 33.03 3.34
C THR A 627 -11.29 33.52 3.95
N LYS A 628 -12.04 34.35 3.20
CA LYS A 628 -13.37 34.82 3.61
C LYS A 628 -14.46 33.75 3.45
N ASN A 629 -14.20 32.73 2.62
CA ASN A 629 -15.19 31.71 2.24
C ASN A 629 -14.62 30.30 2.44
N ARG A 630 -14.65 29.81 3.68
CA ARG A 630 -14.39 28.38 3.95
C ARG A 630 -15.70 27.61 3.78
N LYS A 631 -15.62 26.45 3.11
CA LYS A 631 -16.75 25.55 2.95
C LYS A 631 -16.47 24.22 3.62
N ILE A 632 -17.32 23.83 4.56
CA ILE A 632 -17.29 22.46 5.11
C ILE A 632 -17.89 21.53 4.06
N ILE A 633 -17.10 20.55 3.63
CA ILE A 633 -17.47 19.53 2.66
C ILE A 633 -18.09 18.34 3.38
N TYR A 634 -17.51 17.96 4.53
CA TYR A 634 -18.01 16.92 5.40
C TYR A 634 -17.61 17.21 6.85
N ALA A 635 -18.48 16.92 7.79
CA ALA A 635 -18.17 16.99 9.21
C ALA A 635 -19.03 16.02 10.02
N ASN A 636 -18.42 15.23 10.88
CA ASN A 636 -19.17 14.56 11.94
C ASN A 636 -19.69 15.58 12.95
N THR A 637 -20.76 15.22 13.68
CA THR A 637 -21.33 16.05 14.76
C THR A 637 -20.25 16.42 15.77
N GLY A 638 -20.14 17.71 16.10
CA GLY A 638 -19.14 18.24 17.02
C GLY A 638 -17.78 18.55 16.38
N CYS A 639 -17.59 18.33 15.08
CA CYS A 639 -16.42 18.78 14.35
C CYS A 639 -16.67 20.13 13.68
N ASN A 640 -15.75 21.09 13.85
CA ASN A 640 -15.87 22.43 13.27
C ASN A 640 -14.52 23.13 13.15
N ILE A 641 -14.47 24.21 12.35
CA ILE A 641 -13.32 25.10 12.23
C ILE A 641 -13.76 26.56 12.46
N THR A 642 -13.06 27.29 13.33
CA THR A 642 -13.28 28.70 13.58
C THR A 642 -11.94 29.42 13.63
N GLY A 643 -11.71 30.33 12.68
CA GLY A 643 -10.38 30.93 12.53
C GLY A 643 -9.33 29.85 12.19
N ASP A 644 -8.31 29.77 12.98
CA ASP A 644 -7.23 28.77 12.91
C ASP A 644 -7.44 27.57 13.85
N LYS A 645 -8.58 27.50 14.54
CA LYS A 645 -8.89 26.48 15.53
C LYS A 645 -9.83 25.42 14.98
N LEU A 646 -9.39 24.16 15.06
CA LEU A 646 -10.24 22.99 14.84
C LEU A 646 -10.79 22.50 16.18
N MET A 647 -12.06 22.20 16.21
CA MET A 647 -12.70 21.38 17.24
C MET A 647 -13.05 20.04 16.59
N MET A 648 -12.48 18.97 17.11
CA MET A 648 -12.64 17.62 16.58
C MET A 648 -13.26 16.71 17.65
N SER A 649 -14.48 16.23 17.41
CA SER A 649 -15.10 15.24 18.31
C SER A 649 -14.31 13.93 18.35
N PRO A 650 -14.49 13.06 19.36
CA PRO A 650 -13.96 11.71 19.34
C PRO A 650 -14.32 10.99 18.04
N GLU A 651 -13.37 10.25 17.47
CA GLU A 651 -13.53 9.52 16.21
C GLU A 651 -14.00 10.37 15.01
N GLY A 652 -13.93 11.70 15.13
CA GLY A 652 -14.52 12.65 14.20
C GLY A 652 -13.69 12.91 12.96
N VAL A 653 -14.35 13.23 11.87
CA VAL A 653 -13.77 13.67 10.59
C VAL A 653 -14.27 15.06 10.24
N LEU A 654 -13.39 15.91 9.77
CA LEU A 654 -13.70 17.24 9.22
C LEU A 654 -12.98 17.42 7.88
N VAL A 655 -13.73 17.76 6.85
CA VAL A 655 -13.20 18.05 5.51
C VAL A 655 -13.61 19.46 5.11
N VAL A 656 -12.62 20.31 4.83
CA VAL A 656 -12.80 21.73 4.55
C VAL A 656 -12.15 22.13 3.24
N GLN A 657 -12.85 22.87 2.44
CA GLN A 657 -12.32 23.62 1.29
C GLN A 657 -11.91 25.03 1.76
N LEU A 658 -10.69 25.42 1.40
CA LEU A 658 -10.09 26.73 1.68
C LEU A 658 -9.89 27.51 0.38
#